data_b9d1f2c660b2946b97b476f6f964bef9
#
_entry.id   b9d1f2c660b2946b97b476f6f964bef9
#
_cell.length_a   1.000
_cell.length_b   1.000
_cell.length_c   1.000
_cell.angle_alpha   90.00
_cell.angle_beta   90.00
_cell.angle_gamma   90.00
#
_symmetry.space_group_name_H-M   'P 1'
#
loop_
_entity.id
_entity.type
_entity.pdbx_description
1 polymer ?
#
loop_
_entity_poly.entity_id
_entity_poly.type
_entity_poly.pdbx_seq_one_letter_code
_entity_poly.pdbx_strand_id
1 'polypeptide(L)'
;MEVVGPGTDRSARRVVEAALRAAGADRIVTVPSGEHPPAAALTVYVGGPRENPATRGALRRLGVKSPAGLPPEGYVLASGRRSGRALLALSGTDTSGTFYAAQTLRRLLRGRRLPEVTVRDWPTARLRGVIEGFYGTPWTHAERLDHLDFLGRTKQNVYVYSPKDDPYLRERWRDAYPAADLGRLRELVERAAANHVRFTYALSPGLSVCYSSDGDIAALVRKFASLYDIGVRSFAIPLDDISYTRWNCPADEEKFGSGGGAAGAAQSRLLNEVWARFSAGRAGLRPLEMVPTEYSDLADTPYKKALRERLDPDVVVEWTGVGVIAPKITTAQLRQAREVYGHPILIWDNYPVNDYVTSRLLLGPATGREAGVAREAVGVTANPMVQAEASRLALFTSAAYLWNPDAYDPRTAFLASVRDLAGPGTGAARWLRIFAENNHSSDLDPTEAPTLTALVAAFRTAYEEGSGLDRATAALRAYFADMAATPAQLRARLPRPGFLRETSPWLDKLGSYGTAGLTAVDLLLAGKRGDAEAVATYWRKLRGERKALDAVPQQVSPGVMDQFLYTAMLEHAPDPGVDPSFAPDSLSLRPGASATVTLRFSDEAAPEARSVDWRLTVPTGVTASPDSGTVAVPAGGSASVTVTFTSAADATEGVRSVVVSGGPGVLTRAIPVQVSDGKGAPRALTANFSGASVSSIDLSSGTSTEIGVGANPGEVVVSADGRTAYAADQGSNSVSVIDVARGEVTATVAVGRVPAGLTLTPDGGTLWVANYTDGTVQPVDTGTLRAGTALTVGSGPENMAITPDGRTLYVANIHDNTVTPVDLGTRKAGAGIPVGPRPFNVVAAPDGKRVYVSNSGGSTVTPIDTATNDTEPTLLVSGQAYGLGLSPDGRTLWVSPSTGDHLTPVDTVTGAPGTRTTVGRSAFDVGLDWDGATAYVTTADGNGLVPVDTASGTAGAPLRTGAYPLAVALTPVPVP
;
A
#
# COMPACT_ATOMS: atom_id res chain seq x y z
N MET A 1 -49.59 -5.29 -16.88
CA MET A 1 -50.48 -5.36 -15.69
C MET A 1 -49.74 -6.10 -14.57
N GLU A 2 -49.82 -5.63 -13.38
CA GLU A 2 -49.17 -6.17 -12.18
C GLU A 2 -50.22 -6.76 -11.25
N VAL A 3 -50.09 -8.05 -10.87
CA VAL A 3 -50.96 -8.75 -9.92
C VAL A 3 -50.22 -8.85 -8.59
N VAL A 4 -50.78 -8.25 -7.55
CA VAL A 4 -50.17 -8.15 -6.21
C VAL A 4 -51.04 -8.75 -5.15
N GLY A 5 -50.48 -9.39 -4.15
CA GLY A 5 -51.16 -9.88 -2.97
C GLY A 5 -51.06 -8.87 -1.77
N PRO A 6 -51.80 -9.12 -0.70
CA PRO A 6 -51.77 -8.24 0.48
C PRO A 6 -50.38 -8.18 1.17
N GLY A 7 -49.58 -9.21 1.04
CA GLY A 7 -48.25 -9.29 1.61
C GLY A 7 -47.10 -9.02 0.58
N THR A 8 -47.42 -8.60 -0.65
CA THR A 8 -46.39 -8.37 -1.67
C THR A 8 -45.46 -7.25 -1.25
N ASP A 9 -44.16 -7.51 -1.27
CA ASP A 9 -43.11 -6.57 -0.87
C ASP A 9 -43.15 -5.27 -1.71
N ARG A 10 -43.20 -4.12 -1.02
CA ARG A 10 -43.27 -2.80 -1.65
C ARG A 10 -41.99 -2.45 -2.44
N SER A 11 -40.81 -2.91 -1.97
CA SER A 11 -39.52 -2.65 -2.62
C SER A 11 -39.40 -3.46 -3.90
N ALA A 12 -39.79 -4.75 -3.89
CA ALA A 12 -39.83 -5.58 -5.10
C ALA A 12 -40.74 -4.96 -6.17
N ARG A 13 -41.93 -4.48 -5.76
CA ARG A 13 -42.86 -3.78 -6.67
C ARG A 13 -42.21 -2.57 -7.32
N ARG A 14 -41.58 -1.68 -6.52
CA ARG A 14 -40.92 -0.49 -7.08
C ARG A 14 -39.85 -0.85 -8.11
N VAL A 15 -39.05 -1.91 -7.85
CA VAL A 15 -38.04 -2.40 -8.81
C VAL A 15 -38.70 -2.94 -10.09
N VAL A 16 -39.76 -3.73 -9.98
CA VAL A 16 -40.50 -4.27 -11.13
C VAL A 16 -41.10 -3.14 -11.96
N GLU A 17 -41.82 -2.20 -11.33
CA GLU A 17 -42.42 -1.07 -12.02
C GLU A 17 -41.39 -0.19 -12.73
N ALA A 18 -40.27 0.13 -12.05
CA ALA A 18 -39.17 0.88 -12.65
C ALA A 18 -38.53 0.15 -13.84
N ALA A 19 -38.30 -1.16 -13.72
CA ALA A 19 -37.76 -1.98 -14.79
C ALA A 19 -38.70 -2.05 -16.00
N LEU A 20 -40.01 -2.19 -15.78
CA LEU A 20 -41.01 -2.20 -16.87
C LEU A 20 -41.12 -0.82 -17.54
N ARG A 21 -41.11 0.28 -16.79
CA ARG A 21 -41.12 1.64 -17.36
C ARG A 21 -39.86 1.89 -18.22
N ALA A 22 -38.69 1.52 -17.70
CA ALA A 22 -37.43 1.61 -18.45
C ALA A 22 -37.44 0.77 -19.72
N ALA A 23 -38.20 -0.34 -19.73
CA ALA A 23 -38.42 -1.18 -20.91
C ALA A 23 -39.51 -0.63 -21.88
N GLY A 24 -40.10 0.55 -21.56
CA GLY A 24 -41.10 1.22 -22.41
C GLY A 24 -42.56 0.80 -22.13
N ALA A 25 -42.88 0.46 -20.87
CA ALA A 25 -44.27 0.28 -20.47
C ALA A 25 -44.92 1.66 -20.19
N ASP A 26 -45.88 2.05 -21.03
CA ASP A 26 -46.54 3.33 -20.92
C ASP A 26 -47.55 3.36 -19.76
N ARG A 27 -48.20 2.24 -19.48
CA ARG A 27 -49.21 2.09 -18.42
C ARG A 27 -49.03 0.83 -17.61
N ILE A 28 -48.92 0.93 -16.28
CA ILE A 28 -48.94 -0.21 -15.36
C ILE A 28 -50.22 -0.11 -14.52
N VAL A 29 -51.02 -1.18 -14.57
CA VAL A 29 -52.27 -1.28 -13.78
C VAL A 29 -52.05 -2.35 -12.72
N THR A 30 -52.27 -2.00 -11.45
CA THR A 30 -52.20 -2.94 -10.33
C THR A 30 -53.58 -3.60 -10.11
N VAL A 31 -53.57 -4.94 -9.92
CA VAL A 31 -54.77 -5.76 -9.71
C VAL A 31 -54.55 -6.62 -8.47
N PRO A 32 -55.46 -6.64 -7.50
CA PRO A 32 -55.41 -7.56 -6.36
C PRO A 32 -55.41 -9.02 -6.75
N SER A 33 -54.73 -9.86 -5.98
CA SER A 33 -54.52 -11.29 -6.28
C SER A 33 -55.82 -12.13 -6.35
N GLY A 34 -56.91 -11.65 -5.79
CA GLY A 34 -58.25 -12.31 -5.84
C GLY A 34 -59.06 -11.98 -7.08
N GLU A 35 -58.63 -10.98 -7.84
CA GLU A 35 -59.40 -10.50 -9.01
C GLU A 35 -58.89 -11.14 -10.33
N HIS A 36 -59.82 -11.24 -11.28
CA HIS A 36 -59.43 -11.68 -12.62
C HIS A 36 -58.75 -10.52 -13.38
N PRO A 37 -57.44 -10.69 -13.79
CA PRO A 37 -56.79 -9.62 -14.49
C PRO A 37 -57.41 -9.43 -15.92
N PRO A 38 -57.76 -8.17 -16.29
CA PRO A 38 -58.19 -7.85 -17.64
C PRO A 38 -57.11 -8.21 -18.71
N ALA A 39 -57.47 -8.16 -19.99
CA ALA A 39 -56.53 -8.42 -21.05
C ALA A 39 -55.41 -7.37 -21.05
N ALA A 40 -54.14 -7.83 -21.09
CA ALA A 40 -52.97 -6.97 -21.10
C ALA A 40 -51.86 -7.61 -21.97
N ALA A 41 -50.99 -6.81 -22.57
CA ALA A 41 -49.82 -7.24 -23.32
C ALA A 41 -48.88 -8.14 -22.50
N LEU A 42 -48.72 -7.80 -21.20
CA LEU A 42 -47.93 -8.56 -20.23
C LEU A 42 -48.68 -8.57 -18.88
N THR A 43 -48.81 -9.76 -18.26
CA THR A 43 -49.29 -9.90 -16.87
C THR A 43 -48.13 -10.36 -16.01
N VAL A 44 -47.83 -9.57 -14.97
CA VAL A 44 -46.74 -9.80 -14.01
C VAL A 44 -47.34 -10.17 -12.66
N TYR A 45 -46.93 -11.30 -12.11
CA TYR A 45 -47.30 -11.76 -10.76
C TYR A 45 -46.09 -11.57 -9.86
N VAL A 46 -46.24 -10.77 -8.78
CA VAL A 46 -45.15 -10.42 -7.85
C VAL A 46 -45.49 -10.90 -6.45
N GLY A 47 -44.61 -11.68 -5.85
CA GLY A 47 -44.68 -12.16 -4.49
C GLY A 47 -44.58 -13.68 -4.33
N GLY A 48 -44.05 -14.12 -3.21
CA GLY A 48 -43.94 -15.52 -2.82
C GLY A 48 -45.33 -16.13 -2.50
N PRO A 49 -45.41 -17.44 -2.23
CA PRO A 49 -46.71 -18.12 -1.98
C PRO A 49 -47.49 -17.57 -0.80
N ARG A 50 -46.85 -16.97 0.19
CA ARG A 50 -47.47 -16.32 1.36
C ARG A 50 -47.79 -14.84 1.07
N GLU A 51 -47.06 -14.18 0.24
CA GLU A 51 -47.19 -12.78 -0.14
C GLU A 51 -48.30 -12.56 -1.19
N ASN A 52 -48.34 -13.46 -2.18
CA ASN A 52 -49.29 -13.41 -3.32
C ASN A 52 -49.67 -14.85 -3.76
N PRO A 53 -50.79 -15.38 -3.26
CA PRO A 53 -51.25 -16.74 -3.63
C PRO A 53 -51.44 -16.95 -5.15
N ALA A 54 -51.79 -15.89 -5.90
CA ALA A 54 -51.99 -15.95 -7.35
C ALA A 54 -50.72 -16.31 -8.13
N THR A 55 -49.53 -16.02 -7.61
CA THR A 55 -48.25 -16.36 -8.25
C THR A 55 -48.06 -17.87 -8.40
N ARG A 56 -48.56 -18.70 -7.43
CA ARG A 56 -48.52 -20.16 -7.57
C ARG A 56 -49.30 -20.65 -8.79
N GLY A 57 -50.48 -20.04 -9.08
CA GLY A 57 -51.26 -20.33 -10.28
C GLY A 57 -50.51 -19.92 -11.57
N ALA A 58 -49.82 -18.77 -11.57
CA ALA A 58 -49.02 -18.31 -12.72
C ALA A 58 -47.85 -19.24 -13.00
N LEU A 59 -47.12 -19.69 -11.98
CA LEU A 59 -46.01 -20.65 -12.13
C LEU A 59 -46.49 -22.00 -12.69
N ARG A 60 -47.63 -22.52 -12.18
CA ARG A 60 -48.23 -23.76 -12.73
C ARG A 60 -48.58 -23.62 -14.21
N ARG A 61 -49.17 -22.47 -14.61
CA ARG A 61 -49.47 -22.19 -16.00
C ARG A 61 -48.22 -22.18 -16.90
N LEU A 62 -47.09 -21.70 -16.34
CA LEU A 62 -45.80 -21.71 -17.03
C LEU A 62 -45.08 -23.07 -16.97
N GLY A 63 -45.62 -24.06 -16.23
CA GLY A 63 -44.99 -25.38 -16.05
C GLY A 63 -43.80 -25.37 -15.09
N VAL A 64 -43.72 -24.38 -14.21
CA VAL A 64 -42.56 -24.16 -13.35
C VAL A 64 -42.93 -24.47 -11.87
N LYS A 65 -42.02 -25.17 -11.16
CA LYS A 65 -42.14 -25.42 -9.71
C LYS A 65 -42.05 -24.15 -8.90
N SER A 66 -42.84 -24.08 -7.80
CA SER A 66 -42.76 -22.96 -6.86
C SER A 66 -41.38 -22.89 -6.15
N PRO A 67 -41.03 -21.78 -5.44
CA PRO A 67 -39.79 -21.68 -4.70
C PRO A 67 -39.74 -22.58 -3.43
N ALA A 68 -40.80 -23.33 -3.13
CA ALA A 68 -40.82 -24.22 -1.97
C ALA A 68 -39.60 -25.18 -2.00
N GLY A 69 -38.95 -25.31 -0.85
CA GLY A 69 -37.72 -26.10 -0.68
C GLY A 69 -36.44 -25.41 -1.09
N LEU A 70 -36.45 -24.14 -1.56
CA LEU A 70 -35.25 -23.33 -1.65
C LEU A 70 -34.88 -22.77 -0.26
N PRO A 71 -33.59 -22.48 -0.04
CA PRO A 71 -33.12 -21.76 1.14
C PRO A 71 -33.78 -20.36 1.30
N PRO A 72 -33.65 -19.72 2.48
CA PRO A 72 -34.02 -18.31 2.65
C PRO A 72 -33.43 -17.43 1.54
N GLU A 73 -34.17 -16.36 1.19
CA GLU A 73 -33.83 -15.42 0.10
C GLU A 73 -33.82 -16.05 -1.31
N GLY A 74 -34.12 -17.34 -1.42
CA GLY A 74 -34.26 -18.03 -2.71
C GLY A 74 -35.51 -17.61 -3.48
N TYR A 75 -35.45 -17.71 -4.80
CA TYR A 75 -36.57 -17.28 -5.67
C TYR A 75 -36.68 -18.09 -6.93
N VAL A 76 -37.86 -17.95 -7.55
CA VAL A 76 -38.14 -18.37 -8.92
C VAL A 76 -38.65 -17.18 -9.72
N LEU A 77 -38.01 -16.94 -10.86
CA LEU A 77 -38.50 -16.03 -11.91
C LEU A 77 -38.79 -16.84 -13.14
N ALA A 78 -40.01 -16.73 -13.68
CA ALA A 78 -40.40 -17.44 -14.90
C ALA A 78 -41.18 -16.53 -15.83
N SER A 79 -40.85 -16.56 -17.11
CA SER A 79 -41.54 -15.84 -18.18
C SER A 79 -41.85 -16.75 -19.36
N GLY A 80 -42.95 -16.51 -20.04
CA GLY A 80 -43.35 -17.25 -21.22
C GLY A 80 -44.70 -16.83 -21.75
N ARG A 81 -45.13 -17.45 -22.86
CA ARG A 81 -46.48 -17.24 -23.46
C ARG A 81 -47.37 -18.43 -23.17
N ARG A 82 -48.63 -18.16 -22.80
CA ARG A 82 -49.68 -19.19 -22.67
C ARG A 82 -51.00 -18.62 -23.20
N SER A 83 -51.65 -19.39 -24.09
CA SER A 83 -52.89 -18.97 -24.77
C SER A 83 -52.77 -17.58 -25.40
N GLY A 84 -51.63 -17.28 -26.05
CA GLY A 84 -51.40 -16.00 -26.70
C GLY A 84 -50.97 -14.83 -25.77
N ARG A 85 -51.05 -15.00 -24.43
CA ARG A 85 -50.74 -13.95 -23.44
C ARG A 85 -49.36 -14.13 -22.85
N ALA A 86 -48.62 -13.01 -22.70
CA ALA A 86 -47.31 -13.01 -22.04
C ALA A 86 -47.50 -12.98 -20.51
N LEU A 87 -46.87 -13.90 -19.85
CA LEU A 87 -46.85 -14.04 -18.38
C LEU A 87 -45.44 -13.90 -17.84
N LEU A 88 -45.31 -13.23 -16.67
CA LEU A 88 -44.10 -13.15 -15.86
C LEU A 88 -44.48 -13.43 -14.43
N ALA A 89 -43.78 -14.33 -13.77
CA ALA A 89 -43.96 -14.62 -12.34
C ALA A 89 -42.64 -14.46 -11.60
N LEU A 90 -42.66 -13.65 -10.51
CA LEU A 90 -41.56 -13.45 -9.57
C LEU A 90 -42.03 -13.95 -8.20
N SER A 91 -41.38 -14.99 -7.67
CA SER A 91 -41.81 -15.68 -6.46
C SER A 91 -40.61 -16.00 -5.57
N GLY A 92 -40.53 -15.35 -4.42
CA GLY A 92 -39.52 -15.61 -3.40
C GLY A 92 -39.95 -16.66 -2.38
N THR A 93 -39.01 -17.22 -1.63
CA THR A 93 -39.29 -18.00 -0.39
C THR A 93 -39.77 -17.05 0.72
N ASP A 94 -39.30 -15.81 0.66
CA ASP A 94 -39.60 -14.67 1.56
C ASP A 94 -39.58 -13.35 0.77
N THR A 95 -39.78 -12.22 1.45
CA THR A 95 -39.80 -10.89 0.83
C THR A 95 -38.48 -10.53 0.16
N SER A 96 -37.33 -10.93 0.75
CA SER A 96 -36.00 -10.70 0.17
C SER A 96 -35.82 -11.50 -1.12
N GLY A 97 -36.25 -12.77 -1.14
CA GLY A 97 -36.23 -13.58 -2.37
C GLY A 97 -37.09 -12.96 -3.49
N THR A 98 -38.27 -12.40 -3.14
CA THR A 98 -39.10 -11.67 -4.09
C THR A 98 -38.39 -10.42 -4.65
N PHE A 99 -37.73 -9.66 -3.77
CA PHE A 99 -36.93 -8.49 -4.15
C PHE A 99 -35.77 -8.88 -5.07
N TYR A 100 -35.06 -9.97 -4.77
CA TYR A 100 -33.95 -10.44 -5.62
C TYR A 100 -34.42 -10.99 -6.98
N ALA A 101 -35.60 -11.57 -7.03
CA ALA A 101 -36.24 -11.90 -8.32
C ALA A 101 -36.49 -10.64 -9.16
N ALA A 102 -36.92 -9.53 -8.53
CA ALA A 102 -37.11 -8.25 -9.20
C ALA A 102 -35.79 -7.64 -9.71
N GLN A 103 -34.69 -7.75 -8.94
CA GLN A 103 -33.36 -7.34 -9.39
C GLN A 103 -32.86 -8.18 -10.56
N THR A 104 -33.17 -9.48 -10.58
CA THR A 104 -32.86 -10.36 -11.72
C THR A 104 -33.68 -9.98 -12.97
N LEU A 105 -34.97 -9.66 -12.82
CA LEU A 105 -35.78 -9.15 -13.92
C LEU A 105 -35.14 -7.91 -14.58
N ARG A 106 -34.67 -6.95 -13.77
CA ARG A 106 -34.03 -5.74 -14.28
C ARG A 106 -32.80 -6.05 -15.16
N ARG A 107 -32.05 -7.10 -14.83
CA ARG A 107 -30.88 -7.54 -15.63
C ARG A 107 -31.25 -8.31 -16.89
N LEU A 108 -32.39 -9.00 -16.90
CA LEU A 108 -32.88 -9.79 -18.03
C LEU A 108 -33.56 -8.93 -19.08
N LEU A 109 -34.15 -7.81 -18.72
CA LEU A 109 -34.82 -6.91 -19.64
C LEU A 109 -33.78 -6.19 -20.54
N ARG A 110 -33.97 -6.31 -21.85
CA ARG A 110 -33.15 -5.65 -22.86
C ARG A 110 -34.05 -4.81 -23.81
N GLY A 111 -34.11 -3.52 -23.54
CA GLY A 111 -35.10 -2.66 -24.19
C GLY A 111 -36.52 -3.20 -23.93
N ARG A 112 -37.33 -3.34 -24.98
CA ARG A 112 -38.71 -3.85 -24.87
C ARG A 112 -38.83 -5.40 -24.90
N ARG A 113 -37.72 -6.13 -24.79
CA ARG A 113 -37.71 -7.61 -24.90
C ARG A 113 -37.46 -8.25 -23.54
N LEU A 114 -38.36 -9.20 -23.21
CA LEU A 114 -38.18 -10.13 -22.09
C LEU A 114 -37.99 -11.53 -22.66
N PRO A 115 -36.86 -12.22 -22.42
CA PRO A 115 -36.68 -13.60 -22.90
C PRO A 115 -37.66 -14.56 -22.20
N GLU A 116 -38.05 -15.63 -22.87
CA GLU A 116 -38.68 -16.79 -22.22
C GLU A 116 -37.63 -17.52 -21.39
N VAL A 117 -37.76 -17.50 -20.07
CA VAL A 117 -36.73 -18.00 -19.18
C VAL A 117 -37.34 -18.51 -17.89
N THR A 118 -36.67 -19.51 -17.28
CA THR A 118 -36.90 -19.93 -15.92
C THR A 118 -35.59 -19.80 -15.15
N VAL A 119 -35.58 -18.96 -14.15
CA VAL A 119 -34.48 -18.80 -13.18
C VAL A 119 -34.93 -19.35 -11.84
N ARG A 120 -34.14 -20.25 -11.25
CA ARG A 120 -34.34 -20.81 -9.92
C ARG A 120 -33.02 -20.62 -9.17
N ASP A 121 -32.96 -19.72 -8.19
CA ASP A 121 -31.70 -19.21 -7.69
C ASP A 121 -31.78 -18.84 -6.20
N TRP A 122 -30.66 -18.90 -5.48
CA TRP A 122 -30.53 -18.58 -4.05
C TRP A 122 -29.08 -18.26 -3.68
N PRO A 123 -28.84 -17.46 -2.61
CA PRO A 123 -27.47 -17.18 -2.13
C PRO A 123 -26.86 -18.37 -1.35
N THR A 124 -25.54 -18.50 -1.48
CA THR A 124 -24.77 -19.43 -0.63
C THR A 124 -24.42 -18.81 0.71
N ALA A 125 -23.79 -17.63 0.72
CA ALA A 125 -23.46 -16.93 1.97
C ALA A 125 -24.68 -16.28 2.61
N ARG A 126 -24.85 -16.48 3.93
CA ARG A 126 -26.00 -15.96 4.69
C ARG A 126 -25.97 -14.43 4.84
N LEU A 127 -24.80 -13.88 5.24
CA LEU A 127 -24.51 -12.44 5.22
C LEU A 127 -23.47 -12.13 4.16
N ARG A 128 -23.73 -11.09 3.40
CA ARG A 128 -22.90 -10.64 2.28
C ARG A 128 -23.04 -9.15 2.12
N GLY A 129 -21.93 -8.43 2.20
CA GLY A 129 -22.01 -6.98 2.09
C GLY A 129 -20.70 -6.27 2.38
N VAL A 130 -20.82 -5.13 3.00
CA VAL A 130 -19.73 -4.17 3.14
C VAL A 130 -19.64 -3.66 4.58
N ILE A 131 -18.39 -3.44 5.03
CA ILE A 131 -18.08 -2.69 6.24
C ILE A 131 -17.32 -1.42 5.86
N GLU A 132 -17.84 -0.23 6.19
CA GLU A 132 -17.14 1.05 6.01
C GLU A 132 -16.16 1.23 7.16
N GLY A 133 -15.01 0.51 7.10
CA GLY A 133 -14.04 0.42 8.19
C GLY A 133 -12.66 1.00 7.86
N PHE A 134 -12.48 1.64 6.71
CA PHE A 134 -11.22 2.23 6.27
C PHE A 134 -10.87 3.53 7.02
N TYR A 135 -9.57 3.85 7.04
CA TYR A 135 -9.05 5.14 7.49
C TYR A 135 -9.01 6.16 6.32
N GLY A 136 -9.00 7.47 6.66
CA GLY A 136 -9.00 8.56 5.68
C GLY A 136 -10.35 9.23 5.55
N THR A 137 -10.57 9.99 4.48
CA THR A 137 -11.81 10.74 4.27
C THR A 137 -13.01 9.80 4.16
N PRO A 138 -13.99 9.87 5.08
CA PRO A 138 -15.15 8.98 5.06
C PRO A 138 -16.07 9.31 3.88
N TRP A 139 -16.87 8.33 3.47
CA TRP A 139 -17.87 8.54 2.45
C TRP A 139 -18.90 9.60 2.88
N THR A 140 -19.32 10.43 1.94
CA THR A 140 -20.39 11.39 2.17
C THR A 140 -21.73 10.68 2.39
N HIS A 141 -22.67 11.36 3.01
CA HIS A 141 -24.03 10.84 3.20
C HIS A 141 -24.69 10.41 1.87
N ALA A 142 -24.51 11.18 0.81
CA ALA A 142 -25.03 10.86 -0.52
C ALA A 142 -24.38 9.59 -1.12
N GLU A 143 -23.08 9.42 -0.96
CA GLU A 143 -22.36 8.21 -1.39
C GLU A 143 -22.84 6.98 -0.63
N ARG A 144 -23.08 7.07 0.68
CA ARG A 144 -23.65 5.97 1.48
C ARG A 144 -25.04 5.57 1.01
N LEU A 145 -25.93 6.55 0.75
CA LEU A 145 -27.27 6.28 0.19
C LEU A 145 -27.21 5.58 -1.17
N ASP A 146 -26.36 6.04 -2.08
CA ASP A 146 -26.18 5.41 -3.39
C ASP A 146 -25.50 4.04 -3.28
N HIS A 147 -24.64 3.86 -2.27
CA HIS A 147 -24.03 2.55 -2.00
C HIS A 147 -25.05 1.53 -1.48
N LEU A 148 -25.98 1.93 -0.61
CA LEU A 148 -27.09 1.09 -0.16
C LEU A 148 -27.97 0.63 -1.33
N ASP A 149 -28.22 1.52 -2.31
CA ASP A 149 -28.91 1.15 -3.56
C ASP A 149 -28.08 0.16 -4.41
N PHE A 150 -26.74 0.31 -4.42
CA PHE A 150 -25.84 -0.66 -5.07
C PHE A 150 -25.89 -2.02 -4.40
N LEU A 151 -25.86 -2.11 -3.06
CA LEU A 151 -25.98 -3.37 -2.33
C LEU A 151 -27.28 -4.12 -2.67
N GLY A 152 -28.42 -3.44 -2.62
CA GLY A 152 -29.70 -4.03 -3.02
C GLY A 152 -29.69 -4.53 -4.47
N ARG A 153 -29.11 -3.76 -5.39
CA ARG A 153 -28.97 -4.10 -6.82
C ARG A 153 -28.10 -5.31 -7.07
N THR A 154 -27.06 -5.53 -6.26
CA THR A 154 -26.13 -6.65 -6.35
C THR A 154 -26.48 -7.81 -5.42
N LYS A 155 -27.67 -7.75 -4.77
CA LYS A 155 -28.19 -8.76 -3.85
C LYS A 155 -27.32 -8.99 -2.62
N GLN A 156 -26.62 -7.98 -2.17
CA GLN A 156 -25.97 -7.94 -0.87
C GLN A 156 -26.98 -7.53 0.20
N ASN A 157 -26.79 -8.00 1.45
CA ASN A 157 -27.81 -7.89 2.48
C ASN A 157 -27.30 -7.36 3.84
N VAL A 158 -26.06 -6.85 3.90
CA VAL A 158 -25.52 -6.20 5.09
C VAL A 158 -24.65 -5.00 4.74
N TYR A 159 -24.78 -3.93 5.54
CA TYR A 159 -23.91 -2.77 5.56
C TYR A 159 -23.56 -2.46 7.00
N VAL A 160 -22.27 -2.49 7.32
CA VAL A 160 -21.75 -2.15 8.64
C VAL A 160 -21.24 -0.72 8.62
N TYR A 161 -21.89 0.14 9.39
CA TYR A 161 -21.52 1.54 9.57
C TYR A 161 -20.43 1.66 10.63
N SER A 162 -19.20 1.83 10.21
CA SER A 162 -18.00 1.90 11.07
C SER A 162 -16.98 2.94 10.59
N PRO A 163 -17.38 4.14 10.11
CA PRO A 163 -16.42 5.13 9.63
C PRO A 163 -15.50 5.59 10.75
N LYS A 164 -14.19 5.51 10.52
CA LYS A 164 -13.16 5.81 11.53
C LYS A 164 -13.15 7.29 11.95
N ASP A 165 -13.67 8.19 11.11
CA ASP A 165 -13.71 9.65 11.35
C ASP A 165 -15.04 10.15 11.94
N ASP A 166 -15.99 9.28 12.25
CA ASP A 166 -17.20 9.68 13.00
C ASP A 166 -16.83 9.82 14.50
N PRO A 167 -16.76 11.04 15.05
CA PRO A 167 -16.34 11.25 16.43
C PRO A 167 -17.28 10.57 17.44
N TYR A 168 -18.54 10.40 17.09
CA TYR A 168 -19.53 9.77 17.96
C TYR A 168 -19.42 8.23 17.99
N LEU A 169 -18.63 7.64 17.11
CA LEU A 169 -18.27 6.22 17.13
C LEU A 169 -17.04 5.94 17.97
N ARG A 170 -16.10 6.89 18.11
CA ARG A 170 -14.79 6.66 18.74
C ARG A 170 -14.50 7.63 19.89
N GLU A 171 -14.12 8.87 19.59
CA GLU A 171 -13.62 9.83 20.59
C GLU A 171 -14.72 10.28 21.56
N ARG A 172 -15.90 10.58 21.00
CA ARG A 172 -17.06 11.10 21.73
C ARG A 172 -18.19 10.06 21.84
N TRP A 173 -17.83 8.79 21.91
CA TRP A 173 -18.80 7.71 21.89
C TRP A 173 -19.82 7.75 23.04
N ARG A 174 -19.47 8.41 24.16
CA ARG A 174 -20.38 8.61 25.31
C ARG A 174 -21.48 9.65 25.05
N ASP A 175 -21.23 10.58 24.11
CA ASP A 175 -22.13 11.67 23.77
C ASP A 175 -23.28 11.17 22.88
N ALA A 176 -24.47 11.77 23.06
CA ALA A 176 -25.57 11.55 22.12
C ALA A 176 -25.29 12.20 20.77
N TYR A 177 -25.77 11.58 19.68
CA TYR A 177 -25.76 12.25 18.38
C TYR A 177 -26.60 13.53 18.39
N PRO A 178 -26.15 14.62 17.76
CA PRO A 178 -27.01 15.76 17.44
C PRO A 178 -28.22 15.32 16.62
N ALA A 179 -29.36 16.02 16.77
CA ALA A 179 -30.58 15.65 16.10
C ALA A 179 -30.49 15.56 14.58
N ALA A 180 -29.69 16.45 13.96
CA ALA A 180 -29.44 16.43 12.52
C ALA A 180 -28.68 15.16 12.07
N ASP A 181 -27.64 14.73 12.82
CA ASP A 181 -26.86 13.54 12.53
C ASP A 181 -27.68 12.27 12.75
N LEU A 182 -28.47 12.22 13.83
CA LEU A 182 -29.39 11.12 14.06
C LEU A 182 -30.46 11.04 12.96
N GLY A 183 -30.89 12.18 12.42
CA GLY A 183 -31.77 12.25 11.25
C GLY A 183 -31.14 11.64 10.00
N ARG A 184 -29.86 11.96 9.73
CA ARG A 184 -29.10 11.34 8.64
C ARG A 184 -28.93 9.82 8.82
N LEU A 185 -28.60 9.36 10.03
CA LEU A 185 -28.53 7.92 10.32
C LEU A 185 -29.89 7.22 10.11
N ARG A 186 -31.00 7.83 10.50
CA ARG A 186 -32.35 7.29 10.23
C ARG A 186 -32.60 7.13 8.73
N GLU A 187 -32.24 8.11 7.91
CA GLU A 187 -32.38 8.01 6.45
C GLU A 187 -31.56 6.84 5.87
N LEU A 188 -30.34 6.59 6.37
CA LEU A 188 -29.54 5.43 5.97
C LEU A 188 -30.23 4.11 6.37
N VAL A 189 -30.75 4.02 7.60
CA VAL A 189 -31.49 2.83 8.08
C VAL A 189 -32.71 2.55 7.22
N GLU A 190 -33.50 3.59 6.89
CA GLU A 190 -34.67 3.46 6.03
C GLU A 190 -34.30 3.05 4.59
N ARG A 191 -33.20 3.62 4.03
CA ARG A 191 -32.70 3.25 2.71
C ARG A 191 -32.19 1.81 2.69
N ALA A 192 -31.47 1.39 3.73
CA ALA A 192 -31.03 0.01 3.88
C ALA A 192 -32.22 -0.96 3.90
N ALA A 193 -33.23 -0.69 4.73
CA ALA A 193 -34.44 -1.49 4.82
C ALA A 193 -35.20 -1.56 3.47
N ALA A 194 -35.27 -0.44 2.73
CA ALA A 194 -35.88 -0.38 1.40
C ALA A 194 -35.13 -1.20 0.34
N ASN A 195 -33.87 -1.54 0.57
CA ASN A 195 -33.02 -2.35 -0.28
C ASN A 195 -32.79 -3.78 0.26
N HIS A 196 -33.53 -4.20 1.28
CA HIS A 196 -33.34 -5.50 1.97
C HIS A 196 -31.92 -5.68 2.51
N VAL A 197 -31.29 -4.58 2.94
CA VAL A 197 -29.96 -4.53 3.54
C VAL A 197 -30.10 -4.35 5.04
N ARG A 198 -29.46 -5.22 5.84
CA ARG A 198 -29.29 -5.05 7.27
C ARG A 198 -28.32 -3.90 7.52
N PHE A 199 -28.71 -2.93 8.33
CA PHE A 199 -27.84 -1.88 8.82
C PHE A 199 -27.29 -2.30 10.18
N THR A 200 -25.96 -2.56 10.27
CA THR A 200 -25.25 -2.81 11.53
C THR A 200 -24.53 -1.53 11.94
N TYR A 201 -24.71 -1.10 13.18
CA TYR A 201 -24.02 0.03 13.77
C TYR A 201 -22.84 -0.45 14.62
N ALA A 202 -21.62 -0.05 14.28
CA ALA A 202 -20.38 -0.47 14.94
C ALA A 202 -19.83 0.66 15.81
N LEU A 203 -19.82 0.50 17.13
CA LEU A 203 -19.35 1.48 18.10
C LEU A 203 -18.00 1.06 18.67
N SER A 204 -16.93 1.85 18.45
CA SER A 204 -15.53 1.55 18.82
C SER A 204 -15.08 2.34 20.06
N PRO A 205 -15.39 1.91 21.30
CA PRO A 205 -15.07 2.65 22.52
C PRO A 205 -13.64 2.42 23.03
N GLY A 206 -12.87 1.51 22.40
CA GLY A 206 -11.64 0.89 22.91
C GLY A 206 -10.55 1.85 23.37
N LEU A 207 -10.44 3.04 22.75
CA LEU A 207 -9.41 4.03 23.06
C LEU A 207 -9.61 4.74 24.42
N SER A 208 -10.82 4.68 25.03
CA SER A 208 -11.10 5.42 26.28
C SER A 208 -12.06 4.72 27.22
N VAL A 209 -12.55 3.52 26.89
CA VAL A 209 -13.48 2.77 27.73
C VAL A 209 -12.77 2.24 28.98
N CYS A 210 -13.44 2.38 30.15
CA CYS A 210 -13.07 1.66 31.36
C CYS A 210 -13.96 0.42 31.46
N TYR A 211 -13.40 -0.75 31.27
CA TYR A 211 -14.11 -2.03 31.17
C TYR A 211 -14.83 -2.43 32.47
N SER A 212 -14.34 -1.93 33.60
CA SER A 212 -14.93 -2.16 34.93
C SER A 212 -16.02 -1.16 35.29
N SER A 213 -16.18 -0.03 34.54
CA SER A 213 -17.07 1.08 34.84
C SER A 213 -18.52 0.80 34.46
N ASP A 214 -19.42 0.77 35.46
CA ASP A 214 -20.86 0.70 35.19
C ASP A 214 -21.42 1.96 34.49
N GLY A 215 -20.75 3.11 34.67
CA GLY A 215 -21.07 4.36 33.95
C GLY A 215 -20.83 4.24 32.45
N ASP A 216 -19.73 3.62 32.04
CA ASP A 216 -19.40 3.39 30.64
C ASP A 216 -20.32 2.35 29.99
N ILE A 217 -20.61 1.25 30.71
CA ILE A 217 -21.62 0.27 30.28
C ILE A 217 -22.97 0.94 30.05
N ALA A 218 -23.41 1.78 30.99
CA ALA A 218 -24.68 2.51 30.87
C ALA A 218 -24.66 3.51 29.69
N ALA A 219 -23.52 4.14 29.38
CA ALA A 219 -23.36 5.03 28.23
C ALA A 219 -23.50 4.25 26.90
N LEU A 220 -22.89 3.09 26.77
CA LEU A 220 -23.01 2.21 25.60
C LEU A 220 -24.48 1.77 25.41
N VAL A 221 -25.15 1.36 26.48
CA VAL A 221 -26.55 0.95 26.46
C VAL A 221 -27.47 2.12 26.02
N ARG A 222 -27.22 3.35 26.52
CA ARG A 222 -28.00 4.54 26.09
C ARG A 222 -27.77 4.85 24.60
N LYS A 223 -26.52 4.76 24.13
CA LYS A 223 -26.22 4.98 22.72
C LYS A 223 -26.96 3.97 21.84
N PHE A 224 -26.87 2.69 22.15
CA PHE A 224 -27.58 1.64 21.42
C PHE A 224 -29.10 1.82 21.46
N ALA A 225 -29.66 2.25 22.60
CA ALA A 225 -31.09 2.52 22.71
C ALA A 225 -31.54 3.63 21.74
N SER A 226 -30.80 4.74 21.65
CA SER A 226 -31.15 5.84 20.73
C SER A 226 -31.14 5.42 19.26
N LEU A 227 -30.25 4.47 18.89
CA LEU A 227 -30.16 3.93 17.53
C LEU A 227 -31.22 2.84 17.28
N TYR A 228 -31.56 2.03 18.29
CA TYR A 228 -32.70 1.12 18.21
C TYR A 228 -34.00 1.85 17.90
N ASP A 229 -34.19 3.03 18.51
CA ASP A 229 -35.39 3.86 18.33
C ASP A 229 -35.55 4.41 16.90
N ILE A 230 -34.44 4.59 16.16
CA ILE A 230 -34.47 4.94 14.73
C ILE A 230 -34.50 3.74 13.78
N GLY A 231 -34.57 2.50 14.30
CA GLY A 231 -34.77 1.29 13.53
C GLY A 231 -33.57 0.37 13.40
N VAL A 232 -32.42 0.67 13.99
CA VAL A 232 -31.25 -0.24 13.99
C VAL A 232 -31.56 -1.51 14.78
N ARG A 233 -31.18 -2.68 14.26
CA ARG A 233 -31.43 -3.99 14.89
C ARG A 233 -30.19 -4.87 14.96
N SER A 234 -29.06 -4.44 14.42
CA SER A 234 -27.77 -5.10 14.46
C SER A 234 -26.71 -4.15 15.00
N PHE A 235 -25.91 -4.62 15.93
CA PHE A 235 -24.90 -3.81 16.62
C PHE A 235 -23.58 -4.55 16.69
N ALA A 236 -22.49 -3.82 16.59
CA ALA A 236 -21.13 -4.31 16.77
C ALA A 236 -20.33 -3.44 17.75
N ILE A 237 -19.40 -4.03 18.47
CA ILE A 237 -18.41 -3.33 19.30
C ILE A 237 -17.02 -3.75 18.85
N PRO A 238 -16.42 -3.04 17.90
CA PRO A 238 -15.03 -3.24 17.52
C PRO A 238 -14.07 -2.84 18.65
N LEU A 239 -13.12 -3.72 18.94
CA LEU A 239 -12.05 -3.54 19.91
C LEU A 239 -10.68 -3.86 19.26
N ASP A 240 -10.63 -3.64 17.93
CA ASP A 240 -9.44 -3.66 17.08
C ASP A 240 -8.55 -2.42 17.29
N ASP A 241 -7.30 -2.50 16.85
CA ASP A 241 -6.33 -1.40 16.84
C ASP A 241 -6.17 -0.67 18.18
N ILE A 242 -6.23 -1.42 19.28
CA ILE A 242 -6.01 -0.91 20.64
C ILE A 242 -4.93 -1.71 21.35
N SER A 243 -4.21 -1.05 22.30
CA SER A 243 -3.31 -1.76 23.19
C SER A 243 -4.10 -2.47 24.30
N TYR A 244 -3.74 -3.70 24.62
CA TYR A 244 -4.18 -4.36 25.84
C TYR A 244 -3.08 -4.52 26.88
N THR A 245 -1.90 -3.93 26.68
CA THR A 245 -0.82 -3.83 27.65
C THR A 245 -0.92 -2.58 28.53
N ARG A 246 -1.78 -1.64 28.15
CA ARG A 246 -2.09 -0.40 28.87
C ARG A 246 -3.59 -0.25 29.05
N TRP A 247 -4.03 -0.07 30.31
CA TRP A 247 -5.42 0.18 30.63
C TRP A 247 -5.79 1.67 30.48
N ASN A 248 -7.03 1.95 30.10
CA ASN A 248 -7.55 3.33 30.04
C ASN A 248 -7.89 3.90 31.43
N CYS A 249 -8.04 3.04 32.44
CA CYS A 249 -8.27 3.45 33.82
C CYS A 249 -7.61 2.49 34.82
N PRO A 250 -7.11 2.96 35.98
CA PRO A 250 -6.47 2.10 36.98
C PRO A 250 -7.37 0.98 37.54
N ALA A 251 -8.68 1.22 37.61
CA ALA A 251 -9.62 0.24 38.13
C ALA A 251 -9.71 -1.05 37.27
N ASP A 252 -9.36 -0.98 36.00
CA ASP A 252 -9.30 -2.15 35.13
C ASP A 252 -8.08 -3.03 35.46
N GLU A 253 -6.92 -2.43 35.70
CA GLU A 253 -5.71 -3.14 36.11
C GLU A 253 -5.88 -3.79 37.49
N GLU A 254 -6.47 -3.09 38.44
CA GLU A 254 -6.80 -3.62 39.78
C GLU A 254 -7.74 -4.82 39.68
N LYS A 255 -8.74 -4.77 38.83
CA LYS A 255 -9.79 -5.77 38.71
C LYS A 255 -9.38 -7.00 37.88
N PHE A 256 -8.67 -6.83 36.79
CA PHE A 256 -8.38 -7.87 35.81
C PHE A 256 -6.92 -8.31 35.79
N GLY A 257 -6.01 -7.51 36.32
CA GLY A 257 -4.58 -7.73 36.21
C GLY A 257 -4.02 -7.22 34.88
N SER A 258 -2.95 -7.86 34.38
CA SER A 258 -2.26 -7.44 33.14
C SER A 258 -2.14 -8.56 32.13
N GLY A 259 -1.83 -8.20 30.86
CA GLY A 259 -1.59 -9.11 29.75
C GLY A 259 -2.85 -9.53 28.99
N GLY A 260 -2.67 -10.34 27.93
CA GLY A 260 -3.74 -10.67 27.00
C GLY A 260 -4.94 -11.38 27.63
N GLY A 261 -4.71 -12.31 28.57
CA GLY A 261 -5.83 -13.00 29.27
C GLY A 261 -6.69 -12.07 30.11
N ALA A 262 -6.10 -11.05 30.74
CA ALA A 262 -6.79 -10.01 31.48
C ALA A 262 -7.62 -9.14 30.54
N ALA A 263 -7.06 -8.73 29.39
CA ALA A 263 -7.75 -7.97 28.37
C ALA A 263 -8.96 -8.71 27.80
N GLY A 264 -8.80 -10.01 27.44
CA GLY A 264 -9.89 -10.85 26.97
C GLY A 264 -11.03 -11.00 28.00
N ALA A 265 -10.68 -11.12 29.30
CA ALA A 265 -11.66 -11.18 30.38
C ALA A 265 -12.41 -9.84 30.55
N ALA A 266 -11.73 -8.72 30.46
CA ALA A 266 -12.31 -7.40 30.57
C ALA A 266 -13.27 -7.08 29.41
N GLN A 267 -12.84 -7.40 28.18
CA GLN A 267 -13.64 -7.24 26.97
C GLN A 267 -14.88 -8.15 27.00
N SER A 268 -14.73 -9.40 27.39
CA SER A 268 -15.87 -10.33 27.55
C SER A 268 -16.89 -9.80 28.55
N ARG A 269 -16.43 -9.27 29.71
CA ARG A 269 -17.34 -8.66 30.70
C ARG A 269 -18.10 -7.49 30.11
N LEU A 270 -17.41 -6.54 29.44
CA LEU A 270 -18.05 -5.38 28.84
C LEU A 270 -19.13 -5.79 27.85
N LEU A 271 -18.81 -6.67 26.93
CA LEU A 271 -19.73 -7.13 25.87
C LEU A 271 -20.97 -7.82 26.45
N ASN A 272 -20.75 -8.78 27.38
CA ASN A 272 -21.83 -9.52 28.02
C ASN A 272 -22.77 -8.57 28.80
N GLU A 273 -22.22 -7.68 29.62
CA GLU A 273 -23.03 -6.74 30.43
C GLU A 273 -23.78 -5.71 29.54
N VAL A 274 -23.14 -5.15 28.54
CA VAL A 274 -23.77 -4.24 27.59
C VAL A 274 -24.92 -4.95 26.88
N TRP A 275 -24.66 -6.15 26.36
CA TRP A 275 -25.67 -6.90 25.60
C TRP A 275 -26.83 -7.36 26.47
N ALA A 276 -26.59 -7.91 27.66
CA ALA A 276 -27.63 -8.32 28.58
C ALA A 276 -28.55 -7.16 28.98
N ARG A 277 -27.97 -5.99 29.33
CA ARG A 277 -28.75 -4.79 29.72
C ARG A 277 -29.48 -4.16 28.53
N PHE A 278 -28.87 -4.20 27.34
CA PHE A 278 -29.47 -3.58 26.15
C PHE A 278 -30.57 -4.44 25.54
N SER A 279 -30.36 -5.78 25.40
CA SER A 279 -31.30 -6.66 24.71
C SER A 279 -32.60 -6.93 25.48
N ALA A 280 -32.56 -6.73 26.78
CA ALA A 280 -33.70 -6.98 27.65
C ALA A 280 -34.96 -6.20 27.19
N GLY A 281 -36.03 -6.93 26.86
CA GLY A 281 -37.33 -6.37 26.44
C GLY A 281 -37.35 -5.78 25.03
N ARG A 282 -36.28 -5.90 24.23
CA ARG A 282 -36.21 -5.41 22.84
C ARG A 282 -36.33 -6.53 21.82
N ALA A 283 -37.28 -6.39 20.90
CA ALA A 283 -37.56 -7.41 19.88
C ALA A 283 -36.75 -7.16 18.59
N GLY A 284 -36.49 -8.24 17.84
CA GLY A 284 -35.93 -8.19 16.51
C GLY A 284 -34.41 -7.94 16.45
N LEU A 285 -33.73 -7.91 17.59
CA LEU A 285 -32.28 -7.78 17.65
C LEU A 285 -31.57 -9.02 17.02
N ARG A 286 -30.43 -8.77 16.45
CA ARG A 286 -29.49 -9.79 15.96
C ARG A 286 -28.42 -10.02 17.03
N PRO A 287 -27.73 -11.18 17.04
CA PRO A 287 -26.57 -11.39 17.91
C PRO A 287 -25.59 -10.21 17.83
N LEU A 288 -24.95 -9.88 18.95
CA LEU A 288 -23.90 -8.87 19.00
C LEU A 288 -22.71 -9.31 18.16
N GLU A 289 -22.14 -8.41 17.38
CA GLU A 289 -20.92 -8.60 16.63
C GLU A 289 -19.76 -7.90 17.38
N MET A 290 -18.53 -8.48 17.31
CA MET A 290 -17.34 -7.84 17.89
C MET A 290 -16.10 -8.11 17.03
N VAL A 291 -15.21 -7.13 16.96
CA VAL A 291 -13.86 -7.31 16.42
C VAL A 291 -12.90 -7.44 17.60
N PRO A 292 -12.19 -8.55 17.76
CA PRO A 292 -11.25 -8.73 18.86
C PRO A 292 -9.97 -7.93 18.62
N THR A 293 -9.22 -7.63 19.67
CA THR A 293 -7.90 -6.97 19.54
C THR A 293 -6.91 -7.84 18.75
N GLU A 294 -6.95 -9.16 18.93
CA GLU A 294 -6.17 -10.13 18.13
C GLU A 294 -7.05 -10.72 17.03
N TYR A 295 -7.24 -10.01 15.91
CA TYR A 295 -8.22 -10.33 14.86
C TYR A 295 -7.62 -10.97 13.60
N SER A 296 -6.28 -11.08 13.48
CA SER A 296 -5.63 -11.35 12.18
C SER A 296 -4.70 -12.59 12.16
N ASP A 297 -4.80 -13.46 13.17
CA ASP A 297 -3.99 -14.67 13.26
C ASP A 297 -4.77 -15.87 13.84
N LEU A 298 -4.12 -17.04 13.90
CA LEU A 298 -4.70 -18.31 14.37
C LEU A 298 -3.96 -18.87 15.59
N ALA A 299 -3.13 -18.08 16.27
CA ALA A 299 -2.46 -18.52 17.50
C ALA A 299 -3.47 -18.68 18.64
N ASP A 300 -3.35 -19.75 19.44
CA ASP A 300 -4.15 -19.96 20.65
C ASP A 300 -3.52 -19.21 21.83
N THR A 301 -3.84 -17.91 21.93
CA THR A 301 -3.27 -17.00 22.91
C THR A 301 -4.09 -16.97 24.21
N PRO A 302 -3.51 -16.51 25.33
CA PRO A 302 -4.26 -16.24 26.56
C PRO A 302 -5.47 -15.31 26.37
N TYR A 303 -5.38 -14.34 25.43
CA TYR A 303 -6.46 -13.42 25.08
C TYR A 303 -7.65 -14.18 24.46
N LYS A 304 -7.39 -14.96 23.41
CA LYS A 304 -8.43 -15.73 22.70
C LYS A 304 -9.02 -16.83 23.58
N LYS A 305 -8.20 -17.46 24.42
CA LYS A 305 -8.68 -18.40 25.44
C LYS A 305 -9.69 -17.73 26.39
N ALA A 306 -9.40 -16.51 26.86
CA ALA A 306 -10.31 -15.79 27.75
C ALA A 306 -11.62 -15.43 27.05
N LEU A 307 -11.61 -15.04 25.76
CA LEU A 307 -12.83 -14.86 24.97
C LEU A 307 -13.63 -16.16 24.88
N ARG A 308 -13.01 -17.27 24.48
CA ARG A 308 -13.65 -18.59 24.33
C ARG A 308 -14.32 -19.07 25.61
N GLU A 309 -13.72 -18.78 26.78
CA GLU A 309 -14.24 -19.26 28.08
C GLU A 309 -15.26 -18.31 28.72
N ARG A 310 -15.27 -17.02 28.38
CA ARG A 310 -16.01 -15.98 29.14
C ARG A 310 -17.00 -15.15 28.33
N LEU A 311 -16.82 -15.04 27.01
CA LEU A 311 -17.74 -14.31 26.17
C LEU A 311 -19.01 -15.14 25.91
N ASP A 312 -20.16 -14.51 25.85
CA ASP A 312 -21.44 -15.13 25.51
C ASP A 312 -21.30 -15.89 24.16
N PRO A 313 -21.61 -17.18 24.10
CA PRO A 313 -21.37 -18.02 22.91
C PRO A 313 -22.16 -17.59 21.68
N ASP A 314 -23.19 -16.78 21.82
CA ASP A 314 -23.97 -16.24 20.70
C ASP A 314 -23.32 -14.99 20.06
N VAL A 315 -22.32 -14.41 20.70
CA VAL A 315 -21.57 -13.26 20.12
C VAL A 315 -20.80 -13.72 18.89
N VAL A 316 -20.95 -12.96 17.80
CA VAL A 316 -20.25 -13.21 16.55
C VAL A 316 -18.91 -12.49 16.58
N VAL A 317 -17.82 -13.24 16.34
CA VAL A 317 -16.47 -12.69 16.28
C VAL A 317 -16.09 -12.40 14.82
N GLU A 318 -15.62 -11.20 14.57
CA GLU A 318 -15.10 -10.80 13.26
C GLU A 318 -13.60 -11.14 13.16
N TRP A 319 -13.19 -11.70 12.02
CA TRP A 319 -11.82 -12.12 11.75
C TRP A 319 -11.41 -11.79 10.31
N THR A 320 -10.20 -11.23 10.12
CA THR A 320 -9.75 -10.76 8.80
C THR A 320 -9.09 -11.84 7.94
N GLY A 321 -8.81 -12.98 8.47
CA GLY A 321 -7.95 -14.00 7.87
C GLY A 321 -6.59 -14.05 8.55
N VAL A 322 -5.62 -14.72 7.94
CA VAL A 322 -4.23 -14.71 8.40
C VAL A 322 -3.53 -13.50 7.78
N GLY A 323 -3.25 -12.52 8.63
CA GLY A 323 -2.82 -11.17 8.27
C GLY A 323 -3.98 -10.18 8.22
N VAL A 324 -3.68 -8.89 8.40
CA VAL A 324 -4.67 -7.79 8.30
C VAL A 324 -5.31 -7.77 6.92
N ILE A 325 -4.48 -7.93 5.87
CA ILE A 325 -4.90 -8.14 4.48
C ILE A 325 -4.51 -9.57 4.11
N ALA A 326 -5.47 -10.48 4.19
CA ALA A 326 -5.23 -11.88 3.90
C ALA A 326 -5.26 -12.16 2.39
N PRO A 327 -4.14 -12.50 1.73
CA PRO A 327 -4.14 -12.84 0.31
C PRO A 327 -5.02 -14.06 0.02
N LYS A 328 -5.12 -14.99 0.97
CA LYS A 328 -5.91 -16.20 0.86
C LYS A 328 -6.65 -16.50 2.16
N ILE A 329 -7.94 -16.86 2.05
CA ILE A 329 -8.75 -17.36 3.17
C ILE A 329 -9.28 -18.76 2.79
N THR A 330 -8.85 -19.79 3.56
CA THR A 330 -9.24 -21.18 3.31
C THR A 330 -10.32 -21.63 4.29
N THR A 331 -11.05 -22.67 3.91
CA THR A 331 -12.04 -23.32 4.77
C THR A 331 -11.40 -23.93 6.04
N ALA A 332 -10.16 -24.43 5.91
CA ALA A 332 -9.40 -24.95 7.04
C ALA A 332 -9.04 -23.86 8.05
N GLN A 333 -8.55 -22.71 7.57
CA GLN A 333 -8.26 -21.55 8.41
C GLN A 333 -9.52 -21.04 9.14
N LEU A 334 -10.67 -20.96 8.45
CA LEU A 334 -11.94 -20.57 9.07
C LEU A 334 -12.36 -21.53 10.18
N ARG A 335 -12.21 -22.83 9.99
CA ARG A 335 -12.52 -23.85 11.01
C ARG A 335 -11.58 -23.71 12.22
N GLN A 336 -10.29 -23.50 11.98
CA GLN A 336 -9.33 -23.25 13.04
C GLN A 336 -9.64 -21.97 13.80
N ALA A 337 -9.99 -20.87 13.12
CA ALA A 337 -10.42 -19.64 13.77
C ALA A 337 -11.63 -19.89 14.69
N ARG A 338 -12.63 -20.66 14.23
CA ARG A 338 -13.79 -21.03 15.03
C ARG A 338 -13.42 -21.86 16.28
N GLU A 339 -12.44 -22.74 16.18
CA GLU A 339 -11.93 -23.51 17.33
C GLU A 339 -11.17 -22.62 18.31
N VAL A 340 -10.31 -21.76 17.82
CA VAL A 340 -9.46 -20.86 18.63
C VAL A 340 -10.30 -19.81 19.38
N TYR A 341 -11.24 -19.14 18.71
CA TYR A 341 -12.12 -18.17 19.35
C TYR A 341 -13.30 -18.79 20.12
N GLY A 342 -13.74 -20.00 19.73
CA GLY A 342 -14.91 -20.66 20.31
C GLY A 342 -16.27 -20.04 19.93
N HIS A 343 -16.32 -19.21 18.89
CA HIS A 343 -17.47 -18.39 18.49
C HIS A 343 -17.81 -18.54 17.01
N PRO A 344 -19.04 -18.18 16.60
CA PRO A 344 -19.36 -18.02 15.17
C PRO A 344 -18.50 -16.92 14.54
N ILE A 345 -17.90 -17.20 13.38
CA ILE A 345 -16.99 -16.28 12.70
C ILE A 345 -17.67 -15.57 11.53
N LEU A 346 -17.63 -14.24 11.55
CA LEU A 346 -17.89 -13.34 10.41
C LEU A 346 -16.55 -12.90 9.82
N ILE A 347 -16.41 -12.97 8.52
CA ILE A 347 -15.17 -12.52 7.86
C ILE A 347 -15.28 -11.01 7.61
N TRP A 348 -14.33 -10.25 8.17
CA TRP A 348 -14.02 -8.90 7.74
C TRP A 348 -12.94 -8.98 6.66
N ASP A 349 -13.34 -8.93 5.40
CA ASP A 349 -12.42 -9.05 4.26
C ASP A 349 -11.84 -7.67 3.90
N ASN A 350 -10.57 -7.43 4.22
CA ASN A 350 -9.87 -6.18 3.90
C ASN A 350 -9.51 -6.08 2.41
N TYR A 351 -10.54 -6.21 1.54
CA TYR A 351 -10.47 -6.00 0.12
C TYR A 351 -11.79 -5.38 -0.40
N PRO A 352 -11.72 -4.28 -1.20
CA PRO A 352 -10.56 -3.62 -1.82
C PRO A 352 -10.00 -2.40 -1.04
N VAL A 353 -9.97 -2.40 0.28
CA VAL A 353 -9.44 -1.26 1.06
C VAL A 353 -8.06 -0.83 0.57
N ASN A 354 -7.83 0.49 0.47
CA ASN A 354 -6.58 1.07 -0.02
C ASN A 354 -6.02 2.21 0.86
N ASP A 355 -6.47 2.30 2.09
CA ASP A 355 -6.02 3.33 3.04
C ASP A 355 -4.53 3.20 3.43
N TYR A 356 -3.96 2.00 3.34
CA TYR A 356 -2.53 1.71 3.53
C TYR A 356 -1.69 1.99 2.26
N VAL A 357 -2.32 2.17 1.08
CA VAL A 357 -1.68 2.40 -0.23
C VAL A 357 -2.52 3.36 -1.08
N THR A 358 -2.72 4.58 -0.57
CA THR A 358 -3.62 5.59 -1.14
C THR A 358 -3.26 6.02 -2.58
N SER A 359 -2.04 5.71 -3.03
CA SER A 359 -1.61 5.94 -4.42
C SER A 359 -2.19 4.93 -5.42
N ARG A 360 -2.82 3.85 -4.98
CA ARG A 360 -3.38 2.79 -5.85
C ARG A 360 -4.90 2.72 -5.79
N LEU A 361 -5.51 2.36 -6.91
CA LEU A 361 -6.87 1.84 -6.96
C LEU A 361 -6.81 0.31 -7.11
N LEU A 362 -7.61 -0.40 -6.32
CA LEU A 362 -7.67 -1.86 -6.33
C LEU A 362 -8.96 -2.31 -7.02
N LEU A 363 -8.93 -2.30 -8.38
CA LEU A 363 -10.13 -2.52 -9.19
C LEU A 363 -10.30 -3.97 -9.67
N GLY A 364 -9.34 -4.85 -9.36
CA GLY A 364 -9.38 -6.28 -9.71
C GLY A 364 -10.53 -7.05 -9.04
N PRO A 365 -10.75 -8.30 -9.43
CA PRO A 365 -11.77 -9.15 -8.82
C PRO A 365 -11.32 -9.68 -7.45
N ALA A 366 -12.28 -10.02 -6.59
CA ALA A 366 -12.02 -10.77 -5.36
C ALA A 366 -11.53 -12.18 -5.73
N THR A 367 -10.35 -12.55 -5.23
CA THR A 367 -9.71 -13.87 -5.44
C THR A 367 -9.23 -14.48 -4.12
N GLY A 368 -8.71 -15.70 -4.12
CA GLY A 368 -8.09 -16.32 -2.95
C GLY A 368 -9.06 -16.74 -1.84
N ARG A 369 -10.37 -16.72 -2.06
CA ARG A 369 -11.39 -17.15 -1.08
C ARG A 369 -11.99 -18.49 -1.51
N GLU A 370 -11.79 -19.55 -0.70
CA GLU A 370 -12.37 -20.87 -1.01
C GLU A 370 -13.89 -20.89 -0.89
N ALA A 371 -14.56 -21.69 -1.72
CA ALA A 371 -16.02 -21.79 -1.73
C ALA A 371 -16.62 -22.22 -0.36
N GLY A 372 -15.87 -22.99 0.44
CA GLY A 372 -16.27 -23.39 1.79
C GLY A 372 -16.36 -22.20 2.76
N VAL A 373 -15.60 -21.14 2.55
CA VAL A 373 -15.66 -19.92 3.38
C VAL A 373 -17.04 -19.28 3.29
N ALA A 374 -17.59 -19.12 2.10
CA ALA A 374 -18.94 -18.57 1.89
C ALA A 374 -20.04 -19.44 2.49
N ARG A 375 -19.81 -20.76 2.63
CA ARG A 375 -20.79 -21.71 3.20
C ARG A 375 -20.76 -21.79 4.71
N GLU A 376 -19.57 -21.75 5.30
CA GLU A 376 -19.35 -22.08 6.72
C GLU A 376 -19.21 -20.84 7.61
N ALA A 377 -18.83 -19.68 7.08
CA ALA A 377 -18.83 -18.43 7.84
C ALA A 377 -20.26 -17.94 8.14
N VAL A 378 -20.42 -17.13 9.17
CA VAL A 378 -21.66 -16.36 9.41
C VAL A 378 -21.97 -15.51 8.20
N GLY A 379 -20.95 -14.96 7.57
CA GLY A 379 -20.96 -14.18 6.35
C GLY A 379 -19.61 -13.57 6.05
N VAL A 380 -19.60 -12.65 5.09
CA VAL A 380 -18.43 -11.87 4.69
C VAL A 380 -18.82 -10.42 4.46
N THR A 381 -18.09 -9.49 5.06
CA THR A 381 -18.18 -8.04 4.85
C THR A 381 -16.88 -7.54 4.25
N ALA A 382 -16.93 -7.01 3.04
CA ALA A 382 -15.79 -6.46 2.33
C ALA A 382 -15.51 -5.02 2.81
N ASN A 383 -14.26 -4.67 3.10
CA ASN A 383 -13.84 -3.32 3.43
C ASN A 383 -13.46 -2.57 2.14
N PRO A 384 -14.18 -1.50 1.76
CA PRO A 384 -13.99 -0.82 0.48
C PRO A 384 -12.82 0.17 0.50
N MET A 385 -12.49 0.72 -0.67
CA MET A 385 -11.60 1.88 -0.81
C MET A 385 -12.28 3.16 -0.31
N VAL A 386 -11.44 4.18 -0.03
CA VAL A 386 -11.89 5.57 0.19
C VAL A 386 -12.76 6.06 -0.99
N GLN A 387 -12.47 5.62 -2.21
CA GLN A 387 -13.20 5.93 -3.44
C GLN A 387 -14.49 5.08 -3.54
N ALA A 388 -15.62 5.67 -3.14
CA ALA A 388 -16.90 4.98 -3.01
C ALA A 388 -17.41 4.34 -4.32
N GLU A 389 -17.38 5.09 -5.43
CA GLU A 389 -17.87 4.58 -6.72
C GLU A 389 -16.88 3.62 -7.38
N ALA A 390 -15.58 3.86 -7.23
CA ALA A 390 -14.54 2.97 -7.77
C ALA A 390 -14.56 1.60 -7.09
N SER A 391 -14.83 1.54 -5.77
CA SER A 391 -14.96 0.30 -5.00
C SER A 391 -15.99 -0.68 -5.58
N ARG A 392 -17.00 -0.18 -6.29
CA ARG A 392 -18.09 -1.00 -6.84
C ARG A 392 -17.63 -2.06 -7.84
N LEU A 393 -16.49 -1.85 -8.51
CA LEU A 393 -15.94 -2.86 -9.44
C LEU A 393 -15.54 -4.13 -8.68
N ALA A 394 -14.74 -4.01 -7.63
CA ALA A 394 -14.32 -5.13 -6.82
C ALA A 394 -15.48 -5.70 -5.98
N LEU A 395 -16.28 -4.84 -5.34
CA LEU A 395 -17.43 -5.25 -4.51
C LEU A 395 -18.52 -6.01 -5.29
N PHE A 396 -18.69 -5.72 -6.58
CA PHE A 396 -19.56 -6.50 -7.45
C PHE A 396 -19.06 -7.95 -7.59
N THR A 397 -17.75 -8.15 -7.67
CA THR A 397 -17.16 -9.48 -7.80
C THR A 397 -17.25 -10.26 -6.48
N SER A 398 -17.06 -9.60 -5.33
CA SER A 398 -17.32 -10.18 -4.01
C SER A 398 -18.78 -10.61 -3.87
N ALA A 399 -19.73 -9.78 -4.31
CA ALA A 399 -21.15 -10.15 -4.32
C ALA A 399 -21.45 -11.39 -5.17
N ALA A 400 -20.80 -11.52 -6.34
CA ALA A 400 -20.95 -12.68 -7.22
C ALA A 400 -20.39 -13.96 -6.58
N TYR A 401 -19.20 -13.88 -5.96
CA TYR A 401 -18.59 -14.97 -5.20
C TYR A 401 -19.51 -15.42 -4.05
N LEU A 402 -20.00 -14.50 -3.24
CA LEU A 402 -20.83 -14.80 -2.06
C LEU A 402 -22.23 -15.34 -2.44
N TRP A 403 -22.70 -14.99 -3.62
CA TRP A 403 -23.95 -15.51 -4.14
C TRP A 403 -23.82 -16.97 -4.58
N ASN A 404 -22.83 -17.31 -5.41
CA ASN A 404 -22.59 -18.66 -5.91
C ASN A 404 -21.08 -18.93 -6.08
N PRO A 405 -20.38 -19.33 -5.01
CA PRO A 405 -18.94 -19.55 -5.02
C PRO A 405 -18.49 -20.71 -5.91
N ASP A 406 -19.37 -21.69 -6.17
CA ASP A 406 -19.03 -22.85 -7.01
C ASP A 406 -18.97 -22.51 -8.51
N ALA A 407 -19.77 -21.52 -8.94
CA ALA A 407 -19.78 -21.04 -10.31
C ALA A 407 -19.07 -19.69 -10.48
N TYR A 408 -18.38 -19.22 -9.42
CA TYR A 408 -17.66 -17.96 -9.48
C TYR A 408 -16.40 -18.08 -10.34
N ASP A 409 -16.34 -17.25 -11.37
CA ASP A 409 -15.15 -17.04 -12.19
C ASP A 409 -14.73 -15.57 -12.09
N PRO A 410 -13.54 -15.25 -11.53
CA PRO A 410 -13.09 -13.88 -11.27
C PRO A 410 -13.09 -12.99 -12.53
N ARG A 411 -12.62 -13.53 -13.67
CA ARG A 411 -12.54 -12.77 -14.93
C ARG A 411 -13.93 -12.44 -15.48
N THR A 412 -14.84 -13.39 -15.48
CA THR A 412 -16.23 -13.18 -15.92
C THR A 412 -16.95 -12.18 -15.02
N ALA A 413 -16.77 -12.28 -13.70
CA ALA A 413 -17.33 -11.35 -12.73
C ALA A 413 -16.76 -9.93 -12.90
N PHE A 414 -15.46 -9.80 -13.11
CA PHE A 414 -14.82 -8.51 -13.40
C PHE A 414 -15.38 -7.86 -14.67
N LEU A 415 -15.49 -8.59 -15.77
CA LEU A 415 -16.06 -8.06 -17.02
C LEU A 415 -17.55 -7.70 -16.86
N ALA A 416 -18.27 -8.39 -15.98
CA ALA A 416 -19.66 -8.06 -15.66
C ALA A 416 -19.74 -6.79 -14.81
N SER A 417 -18.84 -6.58 -13.86
CA SER A 417 -18.77 -5.37 -13.03
C SER A 417 -18.50 -4.12 -13.87
N VAL A 418 -17.57 -4.21 -14.83
CA VAL A 418 -17.28 -3.13 -15.79
C VAL A 418 -18.52 -2.75 -16.59
N ARG A 419 -19.28 -3.75 -17.08
CA ARG A 419 -20.53 -3.49 -17.83
C ARG A 419 -21.63 -2.90 -16.95
N ASP A 420 -21.74 -3.35 -15.70
CA ASP A 420 -22.74 -2.82 -14.75
C ASP A 420 -22.45 -1.35 -14.41
N LEU A 421 -21.20 -1.00 -14.14
CA LEU A 421 -20.83 0.38 -13.82
C LEU A 421 -20.93 1.32 -15.01
N ALA A 422 -20.52 0.86 -16.20
CA ALA A 422 -20.63 1.62 -17.45
C ALA A 422 -22.07 1.96 -17.82
N GLY A 423 -23.00 1.09 -17.48
CA GLY A 423 -24.41 1.22 -17.87
C GLY A 423 -24.68 0.85 -19.33
N PRO A 424 -25.92 0.48 -19.67
CA PRO A 424 -26.28 0.05 -21.01
C PRO A 424 -26.29 1.20 -22.02
N GLY A 425 -25.78 0.95 -23.23
CA GLY A 425 -25.86 1.90 -24.36
C GLY A 425 -24.94 3.11 -24.32
N THR A 426 -24.12 3.28 -23.27
CA THR A 426 -23.24 4.45 -23.12
C THR A 426 -22.00 4.41 -24.02
N GLY A 427 -21.57 3.23 -24.42
CA GLY A 427 -20.29 3.01 -25.11
C GLY A 427 -19.07 3.18 -24.20
N ALA A 428 -19.26 3.34 -22.88
CA ALA A 428 -18.19 3.55 -21.92
C ALA A 428 -17.45 2.24 -21.54
N ALA A 429 -18.08 1.08 -21.67
CA ALA A 429 -17.56 -0.19 -21.15
C ALA A 429 -16.17 -0.58 -21.67
N ARG A 430 -15.83 -0.28 -22.95
CA ARG A 430 -14.49 -0.50 -23.51
C ARG A 430 -13.42 0.30 -22.75
N TRP A 431 -13.66 1.59 -22.57
CA TRP A 431 -12.74 2.54 -21.96
C TRP A 431 -12.61 2.29 -20.46
N LEU A 432 -13.72 2.00 -19.79
CA LEU A 432 -13.71 1.62 -18.38
C LEU A 432 -12.95 0.29 -18.14
N ARG A 433 -13.03 -0.66 -19.08
CA ARG A 433 -12.25 -1.88 -19.01
C ARG A 433 -10.74 -1.58 -19.09
N ILE A 434 -10.30 -0.75 -20.05
CA ILE A 434 -8.89 -0.36 -20.16
C ILE A 434 -8.41 0.27 -18.85
N PHE A 435 -9.17 1.22 -18.30
CA PHE A 435 -8.84 1.84 -17.02
C PHE A 435 -8.76 0.83 -15.86
N ALA A 436 -9.76 -0.03 -15.73
CA ALA A 436 -9.83 -1.01 -14.66
C ALA A 436 -8.76 -2.12 -14.77
N GLU A 437 -8.45 -2.59 -15.99
CA GLU A 437 -7.37 -3.58 -16.20
C GLU A 437 -5.99 -3.00 -15.84
N ASN A 438 -5.76 -1.70 -16.04
CA ASN A 438 -4.51 -1.02 -15.66
C ASN A 438 -4.46 -0.63 -14.16
N ASN A 439 -5.50 -0.91 -13.39
CA ASN A 439 -5.58 -0.78 -11.93
C ASN A 439 -6.04 -2.11 -11.30
N HIS A 440 -5.66 -3.24 -11.92
CA HIS A 440 -6.18 -4.57 -11.59
C HIS A 440 -5.47 -5.22 -10.40
N SER A 441 -4.15 -5.09 -10.32
CA SER A 441 -3.35 -5.81 -9.32
C SER A 441 -3.62 -5.37 -7.88
N SER A 442 -3.52 -6.32 -6.97
CA SER A 442 -3.74 -6.16 -5.52
C SER A 442 -2.98 -7.23 -4.75
N ASP A 443 -3.03 -7.19 -3.42
CA ASP A 443 -2.49 -8.24 -2.56
C ASP A 443 -3.17 -9.60 -2.77
N LEU A 444 -4.38 -9.61 -3.33
CA LEU A 444 -5.13 -10.83 -3.66
C LEU A 444 -4.75 -11.41 -5.03
N ASP A 445 -4.36 -10.55 -5.96
CA ASP A 445 -4.02 -10.92 -7.34
C ASP A 445 -2.91 -10.00 -7.86
N PRO A 446 -1.67 -10.48 -7.95
CA PRO A 446 -0.55 -9.67 -8.41
C PRO A 446 -0.56 -9.42 -9.94
N THR A 447 -1.53 -9.95 -10.67
CA THR A 447 -1.62 -9.79 -12.13
C THR A 447 -1.81 -8.33 -12.50
N GLU A 448 -0.82 -7.70 -13.10
CA GLU A 448 -0.92 -6.32 -13.59
C GLU A 448 -1.36 -6.28 -15.06
N ALA A 449 -2.29 -5.38 -15.37
CA ALA A 449 -2.70 -4.99 -16.72
C ALA A 449 -2.71 -6.15 -17.73
N PRO A 450 -3.51 -7.22 -17.53
CA PRO A 450 -3.35 -8.51 -18.24
C PRO A 450 -3.34 -8.39 -19.76
N THR A 451 -4.10 -7.45 -20.34
CA THR A 451 -4.09 -7.20 -21.79
C THR A 451 -2.80 -6.50 -22.22
N LEU A 452 -2.35 -5.48 -21.51
CA LEU A 452 -1.12 -4.73 -21.82
C LEU A 452 0.11 -5.62 -21.66
N THR A 453 0.20 -6.37 -20.57
CA THR A 453 1.32 -7.31 -20.30
C THR A 453 1.52 -8.28 -21.45
N ALA A 454 0.43 -8.86 -21.96
CA ALA A 454 0.49 -9.77 -23.12
C ALA A 454 0.95 -9.07 -24.41
N LEU A 455 0.53 -7.82 -24.63
CA LEU A 455 0.92 -7.04 -25.83
C LEU A 455 2.39 -6.60 -25.76
N VAL A 456 2.86 -6.17 -24.58
CA VAL A 456 4.27 -5.80 -24.37
C VAL A 456 5.17 -7.02 -24.56
N ALA A 457 4.81 -8.17 -23.97
CA ALA A 457 5.57 -9.42 -24.15
C ALA A 457 5.65 -9.83 -25.63
N ALA A 458 4.51 -9.82 -26.35
CA ALA A 458 4.48 -10.16 -27.78
C ALA A 458 5.33 -9.18 -28.63
N PHE A 459 5.31 -7.88 -28.28
CA PHE A 459 6.13 -6.89 -28.97
C PHE A 459 7.63 -7.14 -28.68
N ARG A 460 8.03 -7.40 -27.44
CA ARG A 460 9.42 -7.67 -27.06
C ARG A 460 9.96 -8.90 -27.79
N THR A 461 9.26 -10.02 -27.76
CA THR A 461 9.64 -11.22 -28.51
C THR A 461 9.83 -10.92 -29.99
N ALA A 462 8.88 -10.23 -30.63
CA ALA A 462 8.99 -9.90 -32.05
C ALA A 462 10.12 -8.89 -32.35
N TYR A 463 10.40 -7.99 -31.42
CA TYR A 463 11.50 -7.03 -31.51
C TYR A 463 12.86 -7.73 -31.44
N GLU A 464 13.03 -8.69 -30.55
CA GLU A 464 14.27 -9.49 -30.39
C GLU A 464 14.49 -10.46 -31.56
N GLU A 465 13.46 -11.21 -31.93
CA GLU A 465 13.54 -12.23 -32.98
C GLU A 465 13.49 -11.65 -34.42
N GLY A 466 13.00 -10.43 -34.59
CA GLY A 466 12.84 -9.78 -35.89
C GLY A 466 11.67 -10.29 -36.72
N SER A 467 10.88 -11.26 -36.22
CA SER A 467 9.75 -11.85 -36.92
C SER A 467 8.41 -11.34 -36.38
N GLY A 468 7.46 -10.97 -37.28
CA GLY A 468 6.13 -10.51 -36.89
C GLY A 468 6.10 -9.12 -36.23
N LEU A 469 7.18 -8.35 -36.28
CA LEU A 469 7.35 -7.07 -35.60
C LEU A 469 6.28 -6.04 -35.99
N ASP A 470 5.94 -5.92 -37.26
CA ASP A 470 4.92 -4.96 -37.74
C ASP A 470 3.57 -5.22 -37.11
N ARG A 471 3.16 -6.49 -37.01
CA ARG A 471 1.88 -6.88 -36.40
C ARG A 471 1.87 -6.60 -34.90
N ALA A 472 2.93 -6.98 -34.18
CA ALA A 472 3.05 -6.76 -32.75
C ALA A 472 3.10 -5.26 -32.42
N THR A 473 3.87 -4.48 -33.20
CA THR A 473 3.94 -3.02 -33.12
C THR A 473 2.56 -2.37 -33.32
N ALA A 474 1.84 -2.76 -34.37
CA ALA A 474 0.51 -2.21 -34.65
C ALA A 474 -0.48 -2.48 -33.51
N ALA A 475 -0.45 -3.68 -32.93
CA ALA A 475 -1.33 -4.06 -31.81
C ALA A 475 -1.00 -3.26 -30.54
N LEU A 476 0.29 -3.13 -30.17
CA LEU A 476 0.73 -2.40 -29.01
C LEU A 476 0.46 -0.89 -29.13
N ARG A 477 0.77 -0.29 -30.28
CA ARG A 477 0.48 1.13 -30.57
C ARG A 477 -1.02 1.43 -30.50
N ALA A 478 -1.87 0.54 -31.02
CA ALA A 478 -3.32 0.70 -30.93
C ALA A 478 -3.80 0.72 -29.48
N TYR A 479 -3.25 -0.13 -28.63
CA TYR A 479 -3.59 -0.15 -27.20
C TYR A 479 -3.10 1.11 -26.46
N PHE A 480 -1.87 1.57 -26.71
CA PHE A 480 -1.36 2.82 -26.14
C PHE A 480 -2.17 4.04 -26.60
N ALA A 481 -2.60 4.08 -27.87
CA ALA A 481 -3.50 5.13 -28.36
C ALA A 481 -4.87 5.08 -27.64
N ASP A 482 -5.40 3.88 -27.39
CA ASP A 482 -6.61 3.70 -26.58
C ASP A 482 -6.40 4.18 -25.12
N MET A 483 -5.25 3.87 -24.49
CA MET A 483 -4.93 4.38 -23.15
C MET A 483 -4.91 5.91 -23.15
N ALA A 484 -4.23 6.53 -24.11
CA ALA A 484 -4.17 8.00 -24.25
C ALA A 484 -5.56 8.64 -24.46
N ALA A 485 -6.46 7.97 -25.17
CA ALA A 485 -7.81 8.46 -25.43
C ALA A 485 -8.78 8.20 -24.24
N THR A 486 -8.49 7.23 -23.37
CA THR A 486 -9.40 6.76 -22.32
C THR A 486 -9.92 7.87 -21.40
N PRO A 487 -9.11 8.86 -20.93
CA PRO A 487 -9.60 9.94 -20.07
C PRO A 487 -10.72 10.76 -20.72
N ALA A 488 -10.52 11.18 -21.96
CA ALA A 488 -11.50 11.97 -22.70
C ALA A 488 -12.77 11.16 -23.01
N GLN A 489 -12.61 9.90 -23.37
CA GLN A 489 -13.73 9.02 -23.72
C GLN A 489 -14.61 8.68 -22.51
N LEU A 490 -13.99 8.44 -21.34
CA LEU A 490 -14.75 8.20 -20.10
C LEU A 490 -15.47 9.45 -19.64
N ARG A 491 -14.82 10.62 -19.64
CA ARG A 491 -15.46 11.88 -19.29
C ARG A 491 -16.67 12.23 -20.19
N ALA A 492 -16.61 11.83 -21.46
CA ALA A 492 -17.71 12.06 -22.42
C ALA A 492 -18.85 11.03 -22.33
N ARG A 493 -18.59 9.81 -21.90
CA ARG A 493 -19.52 8.68 -22.05
C ARG A 493 -20.01 8.05 -20.77
N LEU A 494 -19.24 8.14 -19.67
CA LEU A 494 -19.59 7.50 -18.42
C LEU A 494 -20.54 8.40 -17.60
N PRO A 495 -21.81 8.01 -17.38
CA PRO A 495 -22.78 8.83 -16.65
C PRO A 495 -22.62 8.67 -15.13
N ARG A 496 -21.38 8.81 -14.65
CA ARG A 496 -20.97 8.64 -13.24
C ARG A 496 -19.99 9.75 -12.84
N PRO A 497 -20.50 10.95 -12.55
CA PRO A 497 -19.61 12.07 -12.18
C PRO A 497 -18.82 11.85 -10.89
N GLY A 498 -19.36 11.07 -9.93
CA GLY A 498 -18.66 10.65 -8.72
C GLY A 498 -17.42 9.85 -9.06
N PHE A 499 -17.56 8.78 -9.84
CA PHE A 499 -16.45 7.95 -10.29
C PHE A 499 -15.35 8.76 -11.00
N LEU A 500 -15.75 9.63 -11.93
CA LEU A 500 -14.81 10.47 -12.69
C LEU A 500 -14.05 11.45 -11.77
N ARG A 501 -14.69 11.98 -10.76
CA ARG A 501 -14.06 12.87 -9.76
C ARG A 501 -13.07 12.11 -8.89
N GLU A 502 -13.49 10.98 -8.32
CA GLU A 502 -12.68 10.15 -7.43
C GLU A 502 -11.42 9.59 -8.11
N THR A 503 -11.52 9.25 -9.40
CA THR A 503 -10.46 8.54 -10.14
C THR A 503 -9.65 9.44 -11.08
N SER A 504 -9.93 10.77 -11.12
CA SER A 504 -9.31 11.69 -12.10
C SER A 504 -7.79 11.61 -12.14
N PRO A 505 -7.04 11.60 -11.02
CA PRO A 505 -5.57 11.57 -11.08
C PRO A 505 -5.02 10.29 -11.73
N TRP A 506 -5.59 9.11 -11.41
CA TRP A 506 -5.20 7.85 -12.04
C TRP A 506 -5.59 7.78 -13.52
N LEU A 507 -6.76 8.37 -13.83
CA LEU A 507 -7.25 8.40 -15.20
C LEU A 507 -6.36 9.27 -16.09
N ASP A 508 -5.91 10.43 -15.60
CA ASP A 508 -5.01 11.33 -16.31
C ASP A 508 -3.62 10.70 -16.46
N LYS A 509 -3.11 10.04 -15.42
CA LYS A 509 -1.84 9.30 -15.48
C LYS A 509 -1.89 8.16 -16.51
N LEU A 510 -3.00 7.40 -16.59
CA LEU A 510 -3.20 6.39 -17.63
C LEU A 510 -3.05 6.98 -19.04
N GLY A 511 -3.66 8.16 -19.27
CA GLY A 511 -3.54 8.87 -20.55
C GLY A 511 -2.10 9.25 -20.88
N SER A 512 -1.37 9.76 -19.89
CA SER A 512 0.04 10.11 -20.01
C SER A 512 0.92 8.89 -20.29
N TYR A 513 0.66 7.76 -19.64
CA TYR A 513 1.34 6.50 -19.95
C TYR A 513 1.08 6.02 -21.39
N GLY A 514 -0.16 6.17 -21.89
CA GLY A 514 -0.46 5.86 -23.30
C GLY A 514 0.39 6.68 -24.25
N THR A 515 0.59 7.97 -23.99
CA THR A 515 1.43 8.87 -24.79
C THR A 515 2.91 8.47 -24.71
N ALA A 516 3.43 8.27 -23.52
CA ALA A 516 4.81 7.84 -23.29
C ALA A 516 5.11 6.46 -23.90
N GLY A 517 4.15 5.53 -23.83
CA GLY A 517 4.23 4.22 -24.48
C GLY A 517 4.40 4.30 -26.01
N LEU A 518 3.68 5.21 -26.66
CA LEU A 518 3.86 5.47 -28.09
C LEU A 518 5.28 5.99 -28.38
N THR A 519 5.78 6.93 -27.58
CA THR A 519 7.13 7.49 -27.71
C THR A 519 8.20 6.42 -27.49
N ALA A 520 8.01 5.50 -26.53
CA ALA A 520 8.92 4.40 -26.26
C ALA A 520 9.00 3.41 -27.43
N VAL A 521 7.86 3.08 -28.06
CA VAL A 521 7.85 2.25 -29.26
C VAL A 521 8.59 2.93 -30.41
N ASP A 522 8.40 4.26 -30.59
CA ASP A 522 9.12 5.04 -31.62
C ASP A 522 10.62 5.04 -31.38
N LEU A 523 11.06 5.16 -30.12
CA LEU A 523 12.47 5.10 -29.72
C LEU A 523 13.09 3.74 -30.08
N LEU A 524 12.45 2.63 -29.66
CA LEU A 524 12.91 1.28 -29.93
C LEU A 524 13.02 1.00 -31.43
N LEU A 525 12.02 1.42 -32.21
CA LEU A 525 12.01 1.22 -33.66
C LEU A 525 13.05 2.11 -34.37
N ALA A 526 13.32 3.32 -33.88
CA ALA A 526 14.41 4.18 -34.40
C ALA A 526 15.77 3.53 -34.14
N GLY A 527 16.01 3.00 -32.95
CA GLY A 527 17.21 2.25 -32.62
C GLY A 527 17.44 1.05 -33.51
N LYS A 528 16.38 0.25 -33.73
CA LYS A 528 16.46 -0.93 -34.62
C LYS A 528 16.79 -0.57 -36.08
N ARG A 529 16.47 0.66 -36.52
CA ARG A 529 16.83 1.18 -37.85
C ARG A 529 18.22 1.83 -37.91
N GLY A 530 18.87 1.99 -36.77
CA GLY A 530 20.15 2.75 -36.68
C GLY A 530 20.01 4.26 -36.90
N ASP A 531 18.84 4.85 -36.69
CA ASP A 531 18.55 6.27 -36.90
C ASP A 531 18.91 7.07 -35.62
N ALA A 532 20.17 7.47 -35.52
CA ALA A 532 20.72 8.14 -34.35
C ALA A 532 20.03 9.49 -34.03
N GLU A 533 19.59 10.26 -35.04
CA GLU A 533 18.89 11.53 -34.83
C GLU A 533 17.50 11.32 -34.23
N ALA A 534 16.75 10.34 -34.77
CA ALA A 534 15.45 9.97 -34.24
C ALA A 534 15.57 9.38 -32.81
N VAL A 535 16.59 8.54 -32.56
CA VAL A 535 16.89 8.02 -31.22
C VAL A 535 17.09 9.15 -30.22
N ALA A 536 18.00 10.10 -30.51
CA ALA A 536 18.25 11.23 -29.62
C ALA A 536 16.99 12.10 -29.38
N THR A 537 16.15 12.23 -30.40
CA THR A 537 14.90 13.01 -30.31
C THR A 537 13.86 12.29 -29.43
N TYR A 538 13.60 11.00 -29.68
CA TYR A 538 12.62 10.24 -28.92
C TYR A 538 13.10 9.98 -27.48
N TRP A 539 14.39 9.78 -27.26
CA TRP A 539 14.97 9.60 -25.93
C TRP A 539 14.76 10.84 -25.05
N ARG A 540 15.07 12.05 -25.57
CA ARG A 540 14.85 13.32 -24.86
C ARG A 540 13.35 13.56 -24.57
N LYS A 541 12.49 13.24 -25.52
CA LYS A 541 11.04 13.36 -25.37
C LYS A 541 10.53 12.42 -24.29
N LEU A 542 10.93 11.14 -24.34
CA LEU A 542 10.52 10.12 -23.35
C LEU A 542 11.03 10.45 -21.95
N ARG A 543 12.26 10.99 -21.84
CA ARG A 543 12.81 11.46 -20.55
C ARG A 543 11.92 12.56 -19.94
N GLY A 544 11.47 13.52 -20.74
CA GLY A 544 10.57 14.59 -20.28
C GLY A 544 9.18 14.07 -19.88
N GLU A 545 8.60 13.14 -20.67
CA GLU A 545 7.34 12.48 -20.37
C GLU A 545 7.46 11.63 -19.09
N ARG A 546 8.60 10.94 -18.89
CA ARG A 546 8.88 10.15 -17.69
C ARG A 546 8.98 11.03 -16.44
N LYS A 547 9.73 12.15 -16.50
CA LYS A 547 9.81 13.13 -15.39
C LYS A 547 8.41 13.63 -14.99
N ALA A 548 7.53 13.89 -15.96
CA ALA A 548 6.16 14.32 -15.68
C ALA A 548 5.29 13.20 -15.05
N LEU A 549 5.48 11.95 -15.46
CA LEU A 549 4.82 10.79 -14.87
C LEU A 549 5.27 10.54 -13.42
N ASP A 550 6.56 10.65 -13.15
CA ASP A 550 7.16 10.44 -11.83
C ASP A 550 6.69 11.51 -10.82
N ALA A 551 6.40 12.72 -11.27
CA ALA A 551 5.85 13.79 -10.43
C ALA A 551 4.40 13.53 -9.96
N VAL A 552 3.71 12.53 -10.52
CA VAL A 552 2.33 12.15 -10.14
C VAL A 552 2.38 10.90 -9.25
N PRO A 553 2.01 10.98 -7.96
CA PRO A 553 2.18 9.90 -7.00
C PRO A 553 1.26 8.70 -7.23
N GLN A 554 0.18 8.85 -8.00
CA GLN A 554 -0.73 7.75 -8.33
C GLN A 554 -0.02 6.66 -9.12
N GLN A 555 -0.32 5.40 -8.83
CA GLN A 555 0.24 4.24 -9.51
C GLN A 555 -0.79 3.61 -10.46
N VAL A 556 -0.39 3.38 -11.71
CA VAL A 556 -1.21 2.75 -12.75
C VAL A 556 -0.32 1.76 -13.50
N SER A 557 -0.50 0.47 -13.33
CA SER A 557 0.34 -0.59 -13.92
C SER A 557 1.85 -0.34 -13.77
N PRO A 558 2.36 -0.05 -12.57
CA PRO A 558 3.76 0.35 -12.41
C PRO A 558 4.74 -0.75 -12.86
N GLY A 559 4.47 -2.02 -12.58
CA GLY A 559 5.33 -3.15 -12.98
C GLY A 559 5.35 -3.42 -14.48
N VAL A 560 4.42 -2.86 -15.26
CA VAL A 560 4.37 -3.03 -16.71
C VAL A 560 4.81 -1.77 -17.43
N MET A 561 4.18 -0.63 -17.12
CA MET A 561 4.45 0.62 -17.84
C MET A 561 5.81 1.19 -17.49
N ASP A 562 6.13 1.31 -16.19
CA ASP A 562 7.41 1.85 -15.78
C ASP A 562 8.56 0.98 -16.29
N GLN A 563 8.42 -0.35 -16.21
CA GLN A 563 9.40 -1.29 -16.75
C GLN A 563 9.57 -1.15 -18.27
N PHE A 564 8.48 -1.01 -19.02
CA PHE A 564 8.55 -0.87 -20.47
C PHE A 564 9.25 0.41 -20.91
N LEU A 565 8.87 1.56 -20.32
CA LEU A 565 9.46 2.86 -20.61
C LEU A 565 10.94 2.90 -20.22
N TYR A 566 11.25 2.37 -19.05
CA TYR A 566 12.60 2.31 -18.53
C TYR A 566 13.54 1.46 -19.41
N THR A 567 13.10 0.25 -19.77
CA THR A 567 13.89 -0.64 -20.64
C THR A 567 14.14 0.01 -22.02
N ALA A 568 13.13 0.68 -22.59
CA ALA A 568 13.31 1.41 -23.85
C ALA A 568 14.36 2.53 -23.75
N MET A 569 14.41 3.23 -22.62
CA MET A 569 15.41 4.28 -22.37
C MET A 569 16.81 3.69 -22.16
N LEU A 570 16.94 2.57 -21.45
CA LEU A 570 18.22 1.92 -21.20
C LEU A 570 18.87 1.40 -22.49
N GLU A 571 18.09 0.74 -23.35
CA GLU A 571 18.60 0.18 -24.61
C GLU A 571 19.20 1.24 -25.54
N HIS A 572 18.83 2.51 -25.36
CA HIS A 572 19.24 3.63 -26.19
C HIS A 572 19.76 4.81 -25.37
N ALA A 573 20.27 4.54 -24.16
CA ALA A 573 20.88 5.57 -23.33
C ALA A 573 22.06 6.24 -24.09
N PRO A 574 22.17 7.58 -24.05
CA PRO A 574 23.32 8.25 -24.62
C PRO A 574 24.60 7.80 -23.90
N ASP A 575 25.73 7.80 -24.64
CA ASP A 575 27.06 7.53 -24.11
C ASP A 575 27.32 8.41 -22.86
N PRO A 576 27.62 7.80 -21.70
CA PRO A 576 27.86 8.55 -20.47
C PRO A 576 29.16 9.36 -20.50
N GLY A 577 30.04 9.12 -21.49
CA GLY A 577 31.35 9.74 -21.64
C GLY A 577 32.48 9.05 -20.90
N VAL A 578 33.55 9.79 -20.64
CA VAL A 578 34.76 9.26 -20.00
C VAL A 578 34.48 8.91 -18.54
N ASP A 579 34.72 7.65 -18.16
CA ASP A 579 34.56 7.15 -16.79
C ASP A 579 35.92 7.01 -16.08
N PRO A 580 36.18 7.82 -15.04
CA PRO A 580 37.37 7.66 -14.21
C PRO A 580 37.23 6.46 -13.27
N SER A 581 38.31 5.76 -12.99
CA SER A 581 38.40 4.71 -11.97
C SER A 581 39.76 4.73 -11.27
N PHE A 582 39.81 4.21 -10.05
CA PHE A 582 41.03 4.13 -9.27
C PHE A 582 41.44 2.67 -9.09
N ALA A 583 42.76 2.40 -9.07
CA ALA A 583 43.31 1.09 -8.78
C ALA A 583 44.53 1.24 -7.84
N PRO A 584 44.42 0.78 -6.56
CA PRO A 584 43.24 0.21 -5.93
C PRO A 584 42.05 1.22 -5.82
N ASP A 585 40.85 0.72 -5.64
CA ASP A 585 39.62 1.49 -5.57
C ASP A 585 39.34 2.08 -4.17
N SER A 586 40.15 1.71 -3.19
CA SER A 586 40.18 2.20 -1.81
C SER A 586 41.64 2.34 -1.33
N LEU A 587 41.86 3.19 -0.31
CA LEU A 587 43.20 3.43 0.20
C LEU A 587 43.18 3.59 1.73
N SER A 588 43.98 2.81 2.44
CA SER A 588 44.23 2.96 3.88
C SER A 588 45.62 3.53 4.15
N LEU A 589 45.73 4.62 4.88
CA LEU A 589 46.95 5.32 5.25
C LEU A 589 47.10 5.43 6.78
N ARG A 590 48.31 5.30 7.30
CA ARG A 590 48.62 5.76 8.63
C ARG A 590 48.86 7.27 8.60
N PRO A 591 48.63 8.02 9.72
CA PRO A 591 49.05 9.40 9.79
C PRO A 591 50.51 9.61 9.41
N GLY A 592 50.79 10.53 8.46
CA GLY A 592 52.10 10.81 7.91
C GLY A 592 52.56 9.85 6.82
N ALA A 593 51.77 8.85 6.41
CA ALA A 593 52.13 7.89 5.38
C ALA A 593 51.70 8.34 3.96
N SER A 594 52.36 7.77 2.95
CA SER A 594 52.04 7.97 1.53
C SER A 594 51.80 6.64 0.82
N ALA A 595 50.89 6.62 -0.15
CA ALA A 595 50.71 5.51 -1.08
C ALA A 595 50.31 6.01 -2.47
N THR A 596 50.51 5.14 -3.48
CA THR A 596 50.21 5.48 -4.87
C THR A 596 48.99 4.73 -5.36
N VAL A 597 48.20 5.40 -6.18
CA VAL A 597 46.98 4.88 -6.84
C VAL A 597 47.08 5.19 -8.34
N THR A 598 46.64 4.27 -9.17
CA THR A 598 46.48 4.51 -10.59
C THR A 598 45.10 5.05 -10.88
N LEU A 599 44.99 6.30 -11.34
CA LEU A 599 43.76 6.89 -11.85
C LEU A 599 43.66 6.59 -13.35
N ARG A 600 42.65 5.83 -13.75
CA ARG A 600 42.40 5.43 -15.13
C ARG A 600 41.17 6.15 -15.66
N PHE A 601 41.25 6.66 -16.88
CA PHE A 601 40.14 7.25 -17.64
C PHE A 601 39.82 6.32 -18.81
N SER A 602 38.60 5.83 -18.92
CA SER A 602 38.16 4.92 -20.00
C SER A 602 36.92 5.49 -20.71
N ASP A 603 36.86 5.27 -22.04
CA ASP A 603 35.72 5.62 -22.88
C ASP A 603 35.61 4.58 -23.99
N GLU A 604 34.93 3.46 -23.66
CA GLU A 604 34.79 2.29 -24.55
C GLU A 604 33.93 2.57 -25.78
N ALA A 605 33.02 3.57 -25.68
CA ALA A 605 32.07 3.92 -26.73
C ALA A 605 32.54 5.07 -27.62
N ALA A 606 33.64 5.75 -27.26
CA ALA A 606 34.12 6.92 -28.01
C ALA A 606 34.59 6.55 -29.43
N PRO A 607 34.03 7.19 -30.49
CA PRO A 607 34.46 6.98 -31.85
C PRO A 607 35.79 7.65 -32.17
N GLU A 608 36.23 8.63 -31.36
CA GLU A 608 37.41 9.43 -31.53
C GLU A 608 38.19 9.62 -30.24
N ALA A 609 39.49 9.86 -30.30
CA ALA A 609 40.33 10.17 -29.15
C ALA A 609 39.91 11.52 -28.51
N ARG A 610 39.90 11.59 -27.17
CA ARG A 610 39.54 12.79 -26.41
C ARG A 610 40.68 13.24 -25.51
N SER A 611 40.86 14.56 -25.38
CA SER A 611 41.72 15.17 -24.36
C SER A 611 40.87 15.47 -23.16
N VAL A 612 41.26 14.96 -21.98
CA VAL A 612 40.47 15.08 -20.71
C VAL A 612 41.32 15.89 -19.73
N ASP A 613 40.82 17.07 -19.38
CA ASP A 613 41.31 17.84 -18.22
C ASP A 613 40.65 17.28 -16.97
N TRP A 614 41.46 16.97 -15.94
CA TRP A 614 40.97 16.39 -14.70
C TRP A 614 41.55 17.11 -13.49
N ARG A 615 40.80 17.04 -12.36
CA ARG A 615 41.20 17.58 -11.08
C ARG A 615 40.67 16.70 -9.93
N LEU A 616 41.51 16.57 -8.90
CA LEU A 616 41.10 15.95 -7.61
C LEU A 616 40.65 17.05 -6.63
N THR A 617 39.50 16.81 -5.99
CA THR A 617 39.09 17.55 -4.79
C THR A 617 39.50 16.70 -3.59
N VAL A 618 40.48 17.19 -2.86
CA VAL A 618 41.13 16.47 -1.74
C VAL A 618 40.73 17.12 -0.43
N PRO A 619 40.13 16.36 0.51
CA PRO A 619 39.70 16.90 1.80
C PRO A 619 40.91 17.16 2.74
N THR A 620 40.65 17.93 3.80
CA THR A 620 41.65 18.28 4.82
C THR A 620 42.30 17.04 5.43
N GLY A 621 43.63 17.09 5.65
CA GLY A 621 44.42 16.02 6.25
C GLY A 621 44.98 15.00 5.26
N VAL A 622 44.66 15.14 3.94
CA VAL A 622 45.25 14.35 2.85
C VAL A 622 45.70 15.30 1.75
N THR A 623 46.73 14.98 1.04
CA THR A 623 47.23 15.65 -0.16
C THR A 623 47.37 14.67 -1.31
N ALA A 624 47.29 15.14 -2.56
CA ALA A 624 47.49 14.34 -3.75
C ALA A 624 48.50 14.98 -4.67
N SER A 625 49.35 14.19 -5.35
CA SER A 625 50.31 14.66 -6.31
C SER A 625 50.49 13.68 -7.47
N PRO A 626 50.20 14.09 -8.73
CA PRO A 626 49.55 15.33 -9.11
C PRO A 626 48.06 15.38 -8.64
N ASP A 627 47.55 16.59 -8.40
CA ASP A 627 46.15 16.83 -8.06
C ASP A 627 45.28 17.24 -9.26
N SER A 628 45.88 17.47 -10.39
CA SER A 628 45.23 17.88 -11.65
C SER A 628 46.16 17.61 -12.86
N GLY A 629 45.57 17.59 -14.04
CA GLY A 629 46.32 17.40 -15.27
C GLY A 629 45.45 17.21 -16.50
N THR A 630 46.07 16.91 -17.64
CA THR A 630 45.40 16.55 -18.87
C THR A 630 45.86 15.18 -19.35
N VAL A 631 44.95 14.32 -19.81
CA VAL A 631 45.25 13.00 -20.33
C VAL A 631 44.53 12.77 -21.66
N ALA A 632 45.23 12.14 -22.63
CA ALA A 632 44.63 11.76 -23.91
C ALA A 632 44.09 10.33 -23.84
N VAL A 633 42.74 10.21 -23.91
CA VAL A 633 42.03 8.93 -23.96
C VAL A 633 41.86 8.53 -25.42
N PRO A 634 42.38 7.38 -25.87
CA PRO A 634 42.20 6.94 -27.24
C PRO A 634 40.77 6.52 -27.54
N ALA A 635 40.38 6.51 -28.83
CA ALA A 635 39.06 6.01 -29.27
C ALA A 635 38.86 4.57 -28.80
N GLY A 636 37.72 4.28 -28.12
CA GLY A 636 37.39 2.96 -27.58
C GLY A 636 38.42 2.42 -26.57
N GLY A 637 39.21 3.30 -25.92
CA GLY A 637 40.34 2.89 -25.09
C GLY A 637 40.37 3.55 -23.70
N SER A 638 41.58 3.52 -23.11
CA SER A 638 41.82 4.12 -21.80
C SER A 638 43.21 4.73 -21.68
N ALA A 639 43.34 5.67 -20.75
CA ALA A 639 44.62 6.26 -20.35
C ALA A 639 44.72 6.32 -18.82
N SER A 640 45.95 6.32 -18.27
CA SER A 640 46.14 6.26 -16.83
C SER A 640 47.18 7.28 -16.36
N VAL A 641 47.01 7.73 -15.13
CA VAL A 641 47.92 8.60 -14.40
C VAL A 641 48.17 8.02 -13.01
N THR A 642 49.42 8.03 -12.55
CA THR A 642 49.74 7.65 -11.17
C THR A 642 49.65 8.87 -10.26
N VAL A 643 48.90 8.74 -9.18
CA VAL A 643 48.69 9.77 -8.14
C VAL A 643 49.23 9.25 -6.82
N THR A 644 50.00 10.05 -6.12
CA THR A 644 50.46 9.77 -4.75
C THR A 644 49.58 10.53 -3.76
N PHE A 645 48.94 9.78 -2.86
CA PHE A 645 48.23 10.36 -1.73
C PHE A 645 49.10 10.34 -0.50
N THR A 646 49.08 11.43 0.28
CA THR A 646 49.85 11.57 1.53
C THR A 646 48.92 12.07 2.62
N SER A 647 48.87 11.35 3.73
CA SER A 647 48.20 11.77 4.94
C SER A 647 49.06 12.72 5.76
N ALA A 648 48.49 13.80 6.31
CA ALA A 648 49.23 14.65 7.26
C ALA A 648 49.58 13.87 8.54
N ALA A 649 50.66 14.22 9.19
CA ALA A 649 51.10 13.52 10.41
C ALA A 649 50.16 13.73 11.61
N ASP A 650 49.39 14.80 11.59
CA ASP A 650 48.38 15.19 12.60
C ASP A 650 46.93 14.96 12.05
N ALA A 651 46.78 14.23 10.97
CA ALA A 651 45.46 13.92 10.41
C ALA A 651 44.63 13.11 11.42
N THR A 652 43.44 13.56 11.68
CA THR A 652 42.47 12.82 12.51
C THR A 652 42.07 11.50 11.82
N GLU A 653 41.85 10.47 12.64
CA GLU A 653 41.32 9.19 12.10
C GLU A 653 39.94 9.38 11.48
N GLY A 654 39.63 8.58 10.44
CA GLY A 654 38.36 8.64 9.72
C GLY A 654 38.50 8.32 8.23
N VAL A 655 37.38 8.18 7.54
CA VAL A 655 37.31 7.98 6.08
C VAL A 655 37.02 9.33 5.40
N ARG A 656 37.69 9.58 4.28
CA ARG A 656 37.54 10.79 3.47
C ARG A 656 37.35 10.39 2.02
N SER A 657 36.42 11.05 1.32
CA SER A 657 36.25 10.83 -0.12
C SER A 657 37.09 11.83 -0.92
N VAL A 658 38.01 11.34 -1.73
CA VAL A 658 38.71 12.14 -2.73
C VAL A 658 37.97 12.02 -4.04
N VAL A 659 37.53 13.14 -4.60
CA VAL A 659 36.65 13.18 -5.77
C VAL A 659 37.47 13.59 -7.01
N VAL A 660 37.44 12.78 -8.09
CA VAL A 660 37.93 13.18 -9.41
C VAL A 660 36.79 13.75 -10.23
N SER A 661 37.05 14.90 -10.83
CA SER A 661 36.15 15.60 -11.76
C SER A 661 36.89 16.06 -13.01
N GLY A 662 36.15 16.25 -14.10
CA GLY A 662 36.69 16.73 -15.36
C GLY A 662 35.74 17.74 -16.04
N GLY A 663 36.06 18.09 -17.29
CA GLY A 663 35.20 18.92 -18.14
C GLY A 663 33.93 18.22 -18.59
N PRO A 664 33.10 18.84 -19.46
CA PRO A 664 31.89 18.21 -20.01
C PRO A 664 32.16 16.84 -20.63
N GLY A 665 31.33 15.86 -20.35
CA GLY A 665 31.48 14.49 -20.85
C GLY A 665 32.47 13.63 -20.04
N VAL A 666 32.85 14.04 -18.84
CA VAL A 666 33.63 13.26 -17.88
C VAL A 666 32.77 12.99 -16.64
N LEU A 667 32.58 11.73 -16.29
CA LEU A 667 31.89 11.36 -15.06
C LEU A 667 32.69 11.77 -13.82
N THR A 668 31.99 12.02 -12.74
CA THR A 668 32.59 12.28 -11.42
C THR A 668 32.65 10.96 -10.65
N ARG A 669 33.81 10.65 -10.03
CA ARG A 669 34.01 9.46 -9.22
C ARG A 669 34.76 9.80 -7.94
N ALA A 670 34.64 8.93 -6.94
CA ALA A 670 35.36 9.10 -5.68
C ALA A 670 36.20 7.86 -5.36
N ILE A 671 37.26 8.07 -4.56
CA ILE A 671 37.99 7.00 -3.88
C ILE A 671 37.93 7.26 -2.37
N PRO A 672 37.52 6.30 -1.53
CA PRO A 672 37.61 6.41 -0.09
C PRO A 672 39.07 6.29 0.35
N VAL A 673 39.50 7.24 1.19
CA VAL A 673 40.82 7.24 1.83
C VAL A 673 40.60 7.17 3.34
N GLN A 674 40.88 6.02 3.93
CA GLN A 674 40.88 5.83 5.37
C GLN A 674 42.20 6.29 5.96
N VAL A 675 42.16 7.13 6.99
CA VAL A 675 43.32 7.43 7.84
C VAL A 675 43.11 6.77 9.19
N SER A 676 44.00 5.80 9.55
CA SER A 676 43.86 5.03 10.79
C SER A 676 45.22 4.52 11.26
N ASP A 677 45.42 4.43 12.59
CA ASP A 677 46.58 3.77 13.15
C ASP A 677 46.48 2.23 13.10
N GLY A 678 45.32 1.71 12.71
CA GLY A 678 45.02 0.28 12.51
C GLY A 678 44.87 -0.51 13.83
N LYS A 679 44.63 0.16 14.96
CA LYS A 679 44.37 -0.53 16.22
C LYS A 679 42.87 -0.70 16.48
N GLY A 680 42.50 -1.86 17.04
CA GLY A 680 41.11 -2.20 17.32
C GLY A 680 40.48 -3.07 16.26
N ALA A 681 39.15 -3.20 16.26
CA ALA A 681 38.34 -3.97 15.31
C ALA A 681 37.23 -3.10 14.68
N PRO A 682 36.91 -3.33 13.39
CA PRO A 682 35.74 -2.72 12.76
C PRO A 682 34.46 -3.26 13.43
N ARG A 683 33.49 -2.40 13.65
CA ARG A 683 32.21 -2.76 14.28
C ARG A 683 31.02 -2.38 13.43
N ALA A 684 29.96 -3.18 13.55
CA ALA A 684 28.61 -2.81 13.12
C ALA A 684 27.74 -2.57 14.35
N LEU A 685 26.94 -1.51 14.30
CA LEU A 685 25.93 -1.21 15.31
C LEU A 685 24.55 -1.37 14.68
N THR A 686 23.63 -2.14 15.31
CA THR A 686 22.25 -2.30 14.82
C THR A 686 21.25 -1.80 15.84
N ALA A 687 20.28 -0.99 15.42
CA ALA A 687 19.17 -0.55 16.26
C ALA A 687 18.11 -1.65 16.33
N ASN A 688 17.91 -2.26 17.51
CA ASN A 688 17.01 -3.40 17.72
C ASN A 688 15.67 -2.89 18.26
N PHE A 689 14.74 -2.62 17.37
CA PHE A 689 13.47 -1.92 17.66
C PHE A 689 12.66 -2.58 18.78
N SER A 690 12.48 -3.90 18.72
CA SER A 690 11.72 -4.65 19.75
C SER A 690 12.57 -5.01 20.98
N GLY A 691 13.89 -4.89 20.88
CA GLY A 691 14.82 -5.25 21.95
C GLY A 691 15.12 -4.11 22.92
N ALA A 692 14.75 -2.86 22.60
CA ALA A 692 15.20 -1.64 23.31
C ALA A 692 16.73 -1.65 23.54
N SER A 693 17.50 -2.06 22.52
CA SER A 693 18.95 -2.20 22.57
C SER A 693 19.61 -1.80 21.26
N VAL A 694 20.90 -1.52 21.29
CA VAL A 694 21.80 -1.47 20.14
C VAL A 694 22.76 -2.65 20.25
N SER A 695 22.88 -3.49 19.21
CA SER A 695 23.93 -4.50 19.18
C SER A 695 25.21 -3.89 18.63
N SER A 696 26.33 -4.05 19.35
CA SER A 696 27.68 -3.75 18.88
C SER A 696 28.35 -5.07 18.48
N ILE A 697 28.60 -5.24 17.18
CA ILE A 697 29.11 -6.48 16.58
C ILE A 697 30.54 -6.24 16.13
N ASP A 698 31.49 -7.00 16.65
CA ASP A 698 32.85 -7.04 16.16
C ASP A 698 32.89 -7.82 14.84
N LEU A 699 33.21 -7.14 13.74
CA LEU A 699 33.17 -7.73 12.40
C LEU A 699 34.31 -8.71 12.12
N SER A 700 35.38 -8.67 12.91
CA SER A 700 36.51 -9.59 12.77
C SER A 700 36.25 -10.95 13.44
N SER A 701 35.55 -10.94 14.57
CA SER A 701 35.21 -12.14 15.35
C SER A 701 33.77 -12.64 15.20
N GLY A 702 32.89 -11.78 14.75
CA GLY A 702 31.43 -12.02 14.73
C GLY A 702 30.76 -11.95 16.10
N THR A 703 31.49 -11.48 17.14
CA THR A 703 30.96 -11.40 18.52
C THR A 703 30.03 -10.17 18.65
N SER A 704 28.83 -10.38 19.19
CA SER A 704 27.83 -9.34 19.42
C SER A 704 27.65 -9.07 20.91
N THR A 705 27.55 -7.79 21.28
CA THR A 705 27.20 -7.32 22.62
C THR A 705 26.01 -6.39 22.53
N GLU A 706 25.01 -6.56 23.40
CA GLU A 706 23.84 -5.69 23.44
C GLU A 706 24.04 -4.55 24.44
N ILE A 707 23.72 -3.33 24.00
CA ILE A 707 23.77 -2.08 24.79
C ILE A 707 22.31 -1.62 24.96
N GLY A 708 21.82 -1.58 26.22
CA GLY A 708 20.45 -1.11 26.50
C GLY A 708 20.33 0.39 26.21
N VAL A 709 19.33 0.80 25.45
CA VAL A 709 18.99 2.19 25.08
C VAL A 709 17.53 2.51 25.42
N GLY A 710 17.00 3.63 24.93
CA GLY A 710 15.57 3.92 25.08
C GLY A 710 14.66 2.95 24.31
N ALA A 711 13.35 3.10 24.48
CA ALA A 711 12.36 2.22 23.87
C ALA A 711 12.25 2.43 22.34
N ASN A 712 12.14 1.31 21.60
CA ASN A 712 11.94 1.28 20.16
C ASN A 712 13.01 2.07 19.37
N PRO A 713 14.30 1.76 19.50
CA PRO A 713 15.35 2.41 18.70
C PRO A 713 15.13 2.08 17.21
N GLY A 714 14.94 3.13 16.38
CA GLY A 714 14.64 2.98 14.96
C GLY A 714 15.82 3.28 14.03
N GLU A 715 16.77 4.12 14.49
CA GLU A 715 17.93 4.55 13.70
C GLU A 715 19.19 4.58 14.57
N VAL A 716 20.35 4.35 13.96
CA VAL A 716 21.65 4.48 14.60
C VAL A 716 22.68 5.07 13.65
N VAL A 717 23.47 6.04 14.12
CA VAL A 717 24.60 6.62 13.36
C VAL A 717 25.85 6.65 14.21
N VAL A 718 27.03 6.65 13.55
CA VAL A 718 28.34 6.63 14.20
C VAL A 718 29.15 7.86 13.79
N SER A 719 29.92 8.44 14.74
CA SER A 719 30.85 9.54 14.46
C SER A 719 31.97 9.13 13.50
N ALA A 720 32.54 10.12 12.79
CA ALA A 720 33.59 9.88 11.79
C ALA A 720 34.86 9.20 12.36
N ASP A 721 35.12 9.32 13.65
CA ASP A 721 36.22 8.65 14.38
C ASP A 721 35.83 7.27 14.94
N GLY A 722 34.59 6.83 14.71
CA GLY A 722 34.07 5.53 15.16
C GLY A 722 33.78 5.42 16.65
N ARG A 723 34.05 6.46 17.47
CA ARG A 723 34.05 6.35 18.93
C ARG A 723 32.70 6.56 19.60
N THR A 724 31.84 7.39 18.99
CA THR A 724 30.53 7.73 19.53
C THR A 724 29.44 7.29 18.57
N ALA A 725 28.41 6.61 19.09
CA ALA A 725 27.20 6.33 18.32
C ALA A 725 25.98 7.02 18.95
N TYR A 726 24.98 7.27 18.13
CA TYR A 726 23.73 7.90 18.51
C TYR A 726 22.58 7.02 18.04
N ALA A 727 21.64 6.68 18.94
CA ALA A 727 20.46 5.89 18.62
C ALA A 727 19.19 6.73 18.84
N ALA A 728 18.28 6.72 17.86
CA ALA A 728 16.99 7.39 17.92
C ALA A 728 15.95 6.51 18.61
N ASP A 729 15.61 6.82 19.84
CA ASP A 729 14.68 6.07 20.67
C ASP A 729 13.24 6.57 20.45
N GLN A 730 12.57 6.03 19.46
CA GLN A 730 11.25 6.49 19.00
C GLN A 730 10.19 6.45 20.11
N GLY A 731 10.19 5.39 20.91
CA GLY A 731 9.23 5.21 22.02
C GLY A 731 9.53 6.07 23.24
N SER A 732 10.77 6.59 23.35
CA SER A 732 11.21 7.44 24.48
C SER A 732 11.27 8.93 24.13
N ASN A 733 11.16 9.33 22.85
CA ASN A 733 11.35 10.70 22.36
C ASN A 733 12.73 11.26 22.76
N SER A 734 13.77 10.45 22.61
CA SER A 734 15.15 10.76 23.00
C SER A 734 16.15 10.23 21.99
N VAL A 735 17.40 10.69 22.14
CA VAL A 735 18.57 10.12 21.48
C VAL A 735 19.51 9.60 22.57
N SER A 736 19.86 8.31 22.51
CA SER A 736 20.89 7.70 23.34
C SER A 736 22.27 7.95 22.75
N VAL A 737 23.22 8.42 23.56
CA VAL A 737 24.62 8.64 23.18
C VAL A 737 25.46 7.49 23.74
N ILE A 738 26.16 6.78 22.86
CA ILE A 738 26.85 5.52 23.17
C ILE A 738 28.36 5.69 22.98
N ASP A 739 29.15 5.31 23.97
CA ASP A 739 30.60 5.06 23.83
C ASP A 739 30.78 3.67 23.18
N VAL A 740 31.25 3.65 21.95
CA VAL A 740 31.33 2.41 21.13
C VAL A 740 32.38 1.44 21.70
N ALA A 741 33.49 1.97 22.21
CA ALA A 741 34.57 1.16 22.77
C ALA A 741 34.17 0.49 24.09
N ARG A 742 33.46 1.22 24.96
CA ARG A 742 32.99 0.73 26.27
C ARG A 742 31.70 -0.07 26.17
N GLY A 743 30.92 0.14 25.10
CA GLY A 743 29.64 -0.51 24.93
C GLY A 743 28.58 -0.05 25.95
N GLU A 744 28.57 1.25 26.27
CA GLU A 744 27.66 1.81 27.28
C GLU A 744 27.06 3.16 26.84
N VAL A 745 25.83 3.45 27.29
CA VAL A 745 25.18 4.75 27.10
C VAL A 745 25.79 5.77 28.07
N THR A 746 26.35 6.85 27.53
CA THR A 746 26.98 7.91 28.30
C THR A 746 26.06 9.09 28.59
N ALA A 747 25.04 9.30 27.74
CA ALA A 747 24.06 10.36 27.92
C ALA A 747 22.75 10.03 27.16
N THR A 748 21.68 10.74 27.52
CA THR A 748 20.39 10.71 26.77
C THR A 748 19.94 12.14 26.54
N VAL A 749 19.60 12.49 25.32
CA VAL A 749 19.18 13.83 24.91
C VAL A 749 17.69 13.78 24.53
N ALA A 750 16.88 14.59 25.24
CA ALA A 750 15.46 14.73 24.90
C ALA A 750 15.27 15.53 23.58
N VAL A 751 14.44 15.04 22.68
CA VAL A 751 14.16 15.64 21.37
C VAL A 751 12.64 15.69 21.11
N GLY A 752 12.22 15.99 19.87
CA GLY A 752 10.80 15.96 19.51
C GLY A 752 10.20 14.55 19.50
N ARG A 753 8.89 14.46 19.19
CA ARG A 753 8.13 13.21 19.28
C ARG A 753 8.46 12.25 18.14
N VAL A 754 8.71 10.98 18.51
CA VAL A 754 9.02 9.88 17.60
C VAL A 754 10.21 10.25 16.70
N PRO A 755 11.44 10.34 17.25
CA PRO A 755 12.65 10.57 16.44
C PRO A 755 12.87 9.36 15.52
N ALA A 756 12.77 9.57 14.20
CA ALA A 756 12.85 8.50 13.20
C ALA A 756 14.23 8.41 12.57
N GLY A 757 14.78 9.50 12.05
CA GLY A 757 16.05 9.54 11.35
C GLY A 757 17.12 10.37 12.06
N LEU A 758 18.38 9.99 11.86
CA LEU A 758 19.58 10.67 12.38
C LEU A 758 20.59 10.91 11.27
N THR A 759 21.28 12.04 11.28
CA THR A 759 22.47 12.27 10.46
C THR A 759 23.41 13.26 11.10
N LEU A 760 24.73 13.05 10.97
CA LEU A 760 25.77 13.92 11.46
C LEU A 760 26.25 14.87 10.36
N THR A 761 26.57 16.14 10.74
CA THR A 761 27.34 17.01 9.85
C THR A 761 28.72 16.40 9.56
N PRO A 762 29.35 16.67 8.39
CA PRO A 762 30.64 16.08 8.03
C PRO A 762 31.77 16.40 9.03
N ASP A 763 31.67 17.51 9.77
CA ASP A 763 32.59 17.87 10.84
C ASP A 763 32.27 17.18 12.20
N GLY A 764 31.16 16.43 12.28
CA GLY A 764 30.69 15.76 13.46
C GLY A 764 30.14 16.69 14.55
N GLY A 765 30.07 18.00 14.32
CA GLY A 765 29.70 19.00 15.38
C GLY A 765 28.20 19.08 15.64
N THR A 766 27.35 18.64 14.72
CA THR A 766 25.90 18.67 14.89
C THR A 766 25.26 17.36 14.46
N LEU A 767 24.43 16.78 15.32
CA LEU A 767 23.55 15.69 14.99
C LEU A 767 22.16 16.27 14.63
N TRP A 768 21.64 15.95 13.47
CA TRP A 768 20.27 16.29 13.06
C TRP A 768 19.34 15.13 13.33
N VAL A 769 18.16 15.43 13.90
CA VAL A 769 17.14 14.46 14.32
C VAL A 769 15.83 14.76 13.60
N ALA A 770 15.27 13.80 12.88
CA ALA A 770 13.93 13.90 12.28
C ALA A 770 12.88 13.49 13.31
N ASN A 771 11.99 14.40 13.67
CA ASN A 771 10.89 14.17 14.61
C ASN A 771 9.61 13.89 13.83
N TYR A 772 9.33 12.62 13.59
CA TYR A 772 8.26 12.13 12.70
C TYR A 772 6.89 12.72 13.00
N THR A 773 6.46 12.65 14.26
CA THR A 773 5.12 13.12 14.68
C THR A 773 5.01 14.64 14.67
N ASP A 774 6.12 15.36 14.89
CA ASP A 774 6.12 16.82 14.98
C ASP A 774 6.29 17.50 13.61
N GLY A 775 6.65 16.77 12.56
CA GLY A 775 6.92 17.33 11.22
C GLY A 775 8.13 18.27 11.20
N THR A 776 9.15 17.99 12.02
CA THR A 776 10.32 18.86 12.20
C THR A 776 11.63 18.12 12.12
N VAL A 777 12.72 18.86 11.82
CA VAL A 777 14.09 18.40 12.06
C VAL A 777 14.74 19.28 13.13
N GLN A 778 15.52 18.66 14.03
CA GLN A 778 16.08 19.33 15.21
C GLN A 778 17.59 19.09 15.30
N PRO A 779 18.42 20.14 15.40
CA PRO A 779 19.85 19.99 15.60
C PRO A 779 20.17 19.72 17.07
N VAL A 780 21.11 18.82 17.32
CA VAL A 780 21.72 18.56 18.62
C VAL A 780 23.22 18.84 18.50
N ASP A 781 23.73 19.74 19.30
CA ASP A 781 25.17 20.01 19.41
C ASP A 781 25.87 18.82 20.08
N THR A 782 26.80 18.17 19.38
CA THR A 782 27.43 16.94 19.83
C THR A 782 28.44 17.14 20.97
N GLY A 783 29.01 18.34 21.10
CA GLY A 783 29.97 18.68 22.17
C GLY A 783 29.29 19.01 23.51
N THR A 784 28.11 19.65 23.45
CA THR A 784 27.35 20.05 24.65
C THR A 784 26.14 19.15 24.94
N LEU A 785 25.77 18.30 24.02
CA LEU A 785 24.60 17.41 24.05
C LEU A 785 23.27 18.16 24.27
N ARG A 786 23.17 19.37 23.72
CA ARG A 786 21.97 20.21 23.82
C ARG A 786 21.21 20.24 22.50
N ALA A 787 19.91 19.98 22.59
CA ALA A 787 18.99 20.13 21.47
C ALA A 787 18.73 21.64 21.21
N GLY A 788 18.84 22.03 19.93
CA GLY A 788 18.55 23.37 19.45
C GLY A 788 17.10 23.54 19.02
N THR A 789 16.79 24.68 18.35
CA THR A 789 15.45 24.97 17.85
C THR A 789 15.12 24.07 16.65
N ALA A 790 13.97 23.40 16.71
CA ALA A 790 13.46 22.56 15.62
C ALA A 790 12.98 23.41 14.43
N LEU A 791 13.15 22.90 13.21
CA LEU A 791 12.72 23.49 11.95
C LEU A 791 11.59 22.65 11.36
N THR A 792 10.49 23.29 10.97
CA THR A 792 9.40 22.63 10.27
C THR A 792 9.82 22.23 8.86
N VAL A 793 9.53 20.99 8.47
CA VAL A 793 9.78 20.44 7.13
C VAL A 793 8.47 19.96 6.51
N GLY A 794 8.24 18.69 6.30
CA GLY A 794 6.97 18.12 5.81
C GLY A 794 6.37 17.15 6.84
N SER A 795 5.29 16.50 6.46
CA SER A 795 4.58 15.55 7.33
C SER A 795 5.24 14.18 7.35
N GLY A 796 5.55 13.68 8.54
CA GLY A 796 6.23 12.41 8.75
C GLY A 796 7.66 12.41 8.19
N PRO A 797 8.57 13.30 8.68
CA PRO A 797 9.97 13.20 8.30
C PRO A 797 10.57 11.89 8.83
N GLU A 798 11.12 11.11 7.91
CA GLU A 798 11.77 9.81 8.16
C GLU A 798 13.28 9.97 8.16
N ASN A 799 13.96 9.42 7.18
CA ASN A 799 15.41 9.51 7.09
C ASN A 799 15.88 10.73 6.30
N MET A 800 17.16 11.05 6.42
CA MET A 800 17.74 12.27 5.87
C MET A 800 19.24 12.13 5.61
N ALA A 801 19.76 12.89 4.64
CA ALA A 801 21.18 12.95 4.32
C ALA A 801 21.68 14.39 4.17
N ILE A 802 22.92 14.63 4.57
CA ILE A 802 23.62 15.89 4.37
C ILE A 802 24.58 15.76 3.18
N THR A 803 24.60 16.78 2.31
CA THR A 803 25.59 16.83 1.24
C THR A 803 27.03 16.84 1.80
N PRO A 804 28.01 16.24 1.09
CA PRO A 804 29.39 16.13 1.59
C PRO A 804 30.07 17.47 1.93
N ASP A 805 29.60 18.59 1.34
CA ASP A 805 30.07 19.94 1.65
C ASP A 805 29.46 20.53 2.94
N GLY A 806 28.55 19.80 3.58
CA GLY A 806 27.91 20.20 4.84
C GLY A 806 26.88 21.32 4.72
N ARG A 807 26.42 21.65 3.49
CA ARG A 807 25.55 22.83 3.27
C ARG A 807 24.08 22.56 3.24
N THR A 808 23.67 21.39 2.72
CA THR A 808 22.25 21.08 2.51
C THR A 808 21.89 19.74 3.14
N LEU A 809 20.81 19.75 3.94
CA LEU A 809 20.18 18.55 4.48
C LEU A 809 18.92 18.25 3.65
N TYR A 810 18.80 17.03 3.14
CA TYR A 810 17.62 16.52 2.43
C TYR A 810 16.81 15.59 3.32
N VAL A 811 15.53 15.89 3.52
CA VAL A 811 14.64 15.21 4.49
C VAL A 811 13.49 14.55 3.75
N ALA A 812 13.34 13.25 3.86
CA ALA A 812 12.20 12.50 3.27
C ALA A 812 10.95 12.67 4.13
N ASN A 813 9.83 13.14 3.52
CA ASN A 813 8.55 13.33 4.19
C ASN A 813 7.56 12.28 3.65
N ILE A 814 7.38 11.20 4.41
CA ILE A 814 6.69 9.98 3.95
C ILE A 814 5.21 10.21 3.60
N HIS A 815 4.53 11.12 4.31
CA HIS A 815 3.11 11.39 4.09
C HIS A 815 2.84 12.41 2.99
N ASP A 816 3.80 13.31 2.73
CA ASP A 816 3.66 14.34 1.69
C ASP A 816 4.17 13.89 0.32
N ASN A 817 4.88 12.74 0.24
CA ASN A 817 5.59 12.29 -0.96
C ASN A 817 6.57 13.34 -1.49
N THR A 818 7.29 14.00 -0.58
CA THR A 818 8.26 15.04 -0.90
C THR A 818 9.57 14.83 -0.17
N VAL A 819 10.62 15.47 -0.68
CA VAL A 819 11.88 15.67 0.04
C VAL A 819 12.08 17.16 0.29
N THR A 820 12.32 17.57 1.53
CA THR A 820 12.56 18.97 1.86
C THR A 820 14.07 19.25 1.93
N PRO A 821 14.63 20.10 1.06
CA PRO A 821 16.00 20.59 1.22
C PRO A 821 16.05 21.68 2.31
N VAL A 822 16.99 21.56 3.24
CA VAL A 822 17.22 22.52 4.32
C VAL A 822 18.64 23.10 4.17
N ASP A 823 18.75 24.40 4.00
CA ASP A 823 20.02 25.12 3.99
C ASP A 823 20.55 25.23 5.42
N LEU A 824 21.65 24.55 5.71
CA LEU A 824 22.22 24.45 7.06
C LEU A 824 22.92 25.74 7.53
N GLY A 825 23.40 26.56 6.60
CA GLY A 825 24.02 27.85 6.90
C GLY A 825 23.00 28.90 7.35
N THR A 826 21.86 28.96 6.67
CA THR A 826 20.76 29.90 6.98
C THR A 826 19.71 29.31 7.92
N ARG A 827 19.71 27.99 8.13
CA ARG A 827 18.70 27.21 8.87
C ARG A 827 17.28 27.43 8.34
N LYS A 828 17.12 27.34 7.02
CA LYS A 828 15.83 27.50 6.36
C LYS A 828 15.47 26.27 5.54
N ALA A 829 14.24 25.80 5.68
CA ALA A 829 13.66 24.78 4.84
C ALA A 829 13.23 25.40 3.50
N GLY A 830 13.58 24.75 2.40
CA GLY A 830 13.13 25.06 1.04
C GLY A 830 11.76 24.49 0.74
N ALA A 831 11.31 24.63 -0.51
CA ALA A 831 10.08 23.98 -0.99
C ALA A 831 10.27 22.45 -1.07
N GLY A 832 9.23 21.69 -0.72
CA GLY A 832 9.25 20.24 -0.88
C GLY A 832 9.38 19.82 -2.34
N ILE A 833 10.35 18.99 -2.64
CA ILE A 833 10.61 18.41 -3.97
C ILE A 833 9.72 17.18 -4.12
N PRO A 834 8.77 17.11 -5.06
CA PRO A 834 7.94 15.93 -5.28
C PRO A 834 8.80 14.73 -5.71
N VAL A 835 8.58 13.57 -5.07
CA VAL A 835 9.26 12.31 -5.37
C VAL A 835 8.23 11.17 -5.50
N GLY A 836 8.68 9.92 -5.59
CA GLY A 836 7.78 8.76 -5.60
C GLY A 836 7.00 8.59 -4.28
N PRO A 837 6.05 7.63 -4.24
CA PRO A 837 5.17 7.48 -3.08
C PRO A 837 5.93 6.96 -1.85
N ARG A 838 5.62 7.56 -0.68
CA ARG A 838 6.17 7.21 0.63
C ARG A 838 7.71 7.20 0.63
N PRO A 839 8.38 8.34 0.38
CA PRO A 839 9.84 8.41 0.48
C PRO A 839 10.28 8.04 1.89
N PHE A 840 11.35 7.21 1.99
CA PHE A 840 11.78 6.67 3.27
C PHE A 840 13.25 6.99 3.58
N ASN A 841 14.19 6.47 2.80
CA ASN A 841 15.62 6.67 3.02
C ASN A 841 16.21 7.65 2.00
N VAL A 842 17.22 8.40 2.42
CA VAL A 842 17.96 9.37 1.59
C VAL A 842 19.45 9.14 1.75
N VAL A 843 20.18 9.01 0.65
CA VAL A 843 21.65 8.94 0.67
C VAL A 843 22.24 9.96 -0.30
N ALA A 844 23.32 10.63 0.12
CA ALA A 844 24.03 11.62 -0.70
C ALA A 844 25.19 10.96 -1.46
N ALA A 845 25.32 11.31 -2.75
CA ALA A 845 26.47 10.88 -3.53
C ALA A 845 27.77 11.51 -3.00
N PRO A 846 28.90 10.78 -3.04
CA PRO A 846 30.20 11.27 -2.55
C PRO A 846 30.70 12.53 -3.26
N ASP A 847 30.24 12.75 -4.50
CA ASP A 847 30.56 13.95 -5.29
C ASP A 847 29.64 15.16 -4.98
N GLY A 848 28.64 14.96 -4.12
CA GLY A 848 27.68 15.98 -3.72
C GLY A 848 26.70 16.41 -4.82
N LYS A 849 26.70 15.80 -6.00
CA LYS A 849 25.87 16.24 -7.13
C LYS A 849 24.47 15.64 -7.12
N ARG A 850 24.27 14.52 -6.43
CA ARG A 850 22.97 13.84 -6.32
C ARG A 850 22.67 13.42 -4.89
N VAL A 851 21.39 13.32 -4.61
CA VAL A 851 20.87 12.50 -3.52
C VAL A 851 19.90 11.48 -4.10
N TYR A 852 19.88 10.28 -3.55
CA TYR A 852 19.00 9.19 -3.94
C TYR A 852 17.96 8.96 -2.85
N VAL A 853 16.70 8.84 -3.24
CA VAL A 853 15.55 8.73 -2.31
C VAL A 853 14.81 7.44 -2.59
N SER A 854 14.72 6.53 -1.63
CA SER A 854 13.90 5.34 -1.75
C SER A 854 12.42 5.67 -1.59
N ASN A 855 11.57 5.11 -2.43
CA ASN A 855 10.12 5.30 -2.38
C ASN A 855 9.47 4.00 -1.89
N SER A 856 9.23 3.89 -0.58
CA SER A 856 8.75 2.66 0.07
C SER A 856 7.31 2.27 -0.32
N GLY A 857 6.53 3.18 -0.87
CA GLY A 857 5.22 2.91 -1.46
C GLY A 857 5.27 2.44 -2.92
N GLY A 858 6.48 2.25 -3.48
CA GLY A 858 6.73 1.84 -4.85
C GLY A 858 8.01 1.04 -4.99
N SER A 859 8.30 0.59 -6.20
CA SER A 859 9.55 -0.13 -6.54
C SER A 859 10.53 0.81 -7.23
N THR A 860 10.75 2.01 -6.65
CA THR A 860 11.54 3.06 -7.30
C THR A 860 12.47 3.77 -6.33
N VAL A 861 13.58 4.30 -6.86
CA VAL A 861 14.44 5.27 -6.20
C VAL A 861 14.45 6.55 -7.04
N THR A 862 14.25 7.70 -6.43
CA THR A 862 14.27 9.01 -7.11
C THR A 862 15.62 9.69 -6.92
N PRO A 863 16.41 9.90 -7.97
CA PRO A 863 17.59 10.76 -7.90
C PRO A 863 17.16 12.24 -7.95
N ILE A 864 17.82 13.08 -7.15
CA ILE A 864 17.64 14.56 -7.13
C ILE A 864 18.99 15.20 -7.43
N ASP A 865 19.04 16.09 -8.42
CA ASP A 865 20.20 16.94 -8.68
C ASP A 865 20.30 18.03 -7.60
N THR A 866 21.41 18.09 -6.88
CA THR A 866 21.57 18.99 -5.72
C THR A 866 21.78 20.45 -6.10
N ALA A 867 22.22 20.73 -7.32
CA ALA A 867 22.45 22.12 -7.80
C ALA A 867 21.14 22.80 -8.20
N THR A 868 20.17 22.03 -8.73
CA THR A 868 18.87 22.56 -9.21
C THR A 868 17.71 22.18 -8.33
N ASN A 869 17.85 21.17 -7.48
CA ASN A 869 16.77 20.48 -6.75
C ASN A 869 15.71 19.84 -7.68
N ASP A 870 16.06 19.57 -8.92
CA ASP A 870 15.21 18.84 -9.87
C ASP A 870 15.35 17.34 -9.69
N THR A 871 14.23 16.62 -9.82
CA THR A 871 14.26 15.15 -9.90
C THR A 871 14.77 14.69 -11.27
N GLU A 872 15.55 13.63 -11.29
CA GLU A 872 15.89 12.87 -12.50
C GLU A 872 14.93 11.68 -12.69
N PRO A 873 14.96 10.98 -13.84
CA PRO A 873 14.14 9.78 -14.02
C PRO A 873 14.39 8.74 -12.94
N THR A 874 13.33 8.21 -12.35
CA THR A 874 13.41 7.24 -11.27
C THR A 874 14.09 5.94 -11.70
N LEU A 875 14.89 5.36 -10.81
CA LEU A 875 15.51 4.03 -10.97
C LEU A 875 14.49 2.97 -10.55
N LEU A 876 14.33 1.93 -11.36
CA LEU A 876 13.46 0.81 -11.02
C LEU A 876 14.23 -0.24 -10.22
N VAL A 877 13.63 -0.68 -9.13
CA VAL A 877 14.15 -1.76 -8.28
C VAL A 877 13.09 -2.84 -8.10
N SER A 878 13.50 -3.98 -7.61
CA SER A 878 12.57 -5.07 -7.35
C SER A 878 12.06 -5.03 -5.91
N GLY A 879 10.76 -5.02 -5.73
CA GLY A 879 10.13 -4.90 -4.43
C GLY A 879 10.04 -3.46 -3.95
N GLN A 880 9.48 -3.23 -2.78
CA GLN A 880 9.38 -1.91 -2.17
C GLN A 880 10.78 -1.40 -1.80
N ALA A 881 11.22 -0.26 -2.38
CA ALA A 881 12.53 0.33 -2.06
C ALA A 881 12.50 0.91 -0.64
N TYR A 882 13.36 0.41 0.25
CA TYR A 882 13.39 0.83 1.66
C TYR A 882 14.77 1.34 2.07
N GLY A 883 15.69 0.47 2.48
CA GLY A 883 17.06 0.85 2.82
C GLY A 883 17.92 1.12 1.61
N LEU A 884 18.82 2.08 1.72
CA LEU A 884 19.76 2.50 0.68
C LEU A 884 21.18 2.52 1.23
N GLY A 885 22.12 1.86 0.50
CA GLY A 885 23.55 1.99 0.73
C GLY A 885 24.25 2.33 -0.58
N LEU A 886 25.04 3.40 -0.60
CA LEU A 886 25.77 3.82 -1.79
C LEU A 886 27.25 3.44 -1.65
N SER A 887 27.81 2.82 -2.69
CA SER A 887 29.25 2.50 -2.72
C SER A 887 30.10 3.78 -2.57
N PRO A 888 31.26 3.71 -1.89
CA PRO A 888 32.09 4.89 -1.62
C PRO A 888 32.60 5.60 -2.89
N ASP A 889 32.67 4.89 -4.03
CA ASP A 889 33.00 5.45 -5.34
C ASP A 889 31.79 6.11 -6.04
N GLY A 890 30.57 5.94 -5.49
CA GLY A 890 29.32 6.46 -6.04
C GLY A 890 28.77 5.68 -7.24
N ARG A 891 29.30 4.50 -7.56
CA ARG A 891 28.90 3.70 -8.76
C ARG A 891 27.70 2.82 -8.54
N THR A 892 27.58 2.21 -7.36
CA THR A 892 26.56 1.21 -7.09
C THR A 892 25.71 1.64 -5.91
N LEU A 893 24.42 1.70 -6.15
CA LEU A 893 23.40 1.90 -5.12
C LEU A 893 22.81 0.53 -4.75
N TRP A 894 22.96 0.13 -3.51
CA TRP A 894 22.40 -1.09 -2.97
C TRP A 894 21.03 -0.78 -2.34
N VAL A 895 20.00 -1.55 -2.73
CA VAL A 895 18.61 -1.31 -2.31
C VAL A 895 18.05 -2.56 -1.66
N SER A 896 17.57 -2.42 -0.42
CA SER A 896 16.87 -3.48 0.32
C SER A 896 15.35 -3.24 0.30
N PRO A 897 14.52 -4.28 0.13
CA PRO A 897 13.08 -4.20 0.24
C PRO A 897 12.61 -4.64 1.63
N SER A 898 11.81 -3.83 2.34
CA SER A 898 11.33 -4.18 3.69
C SER A 898 10.44 -5.44 3.74
N THR A 899 9.78 -5.77 2.64
CA THR A 899 8.89 -6.94 2.53
C THR A 899 9.49 -8.12 1.74
N GLY A 900 10.73 -7.96 1.26
CA GLY A 900 11.44 -8.96 0.47
C GLY A 900 12.55 -9.67 1.24
N ASP A 901 13.27 -10.52 0.54
CA ASP A 901 14.35 -11.35 1.07
C ASP A 901 15.68 -11.15 0.32
N HIS A 902 15.79 -10.08 -0.48
CA HIS A 902 16.93 -9.88 -1.37
C HIS A 902 17.47 -8.46 -1.34
N LEU A 903 18.75 -8.31 -1.63
CA LEU A 903 19.46 -7.05 -1.86
C LEU A 903 19.66 -6.87 -3.37
N THR A 904 19.43 -5.67 -3.91
CA THR A 904 19.55 -5.35 -5.33
C THR A 904 20.60 -4.26 -5.55
N PRO A 905 21.72 -4.52 -6.25
CA PRO A 905 22.62 -3.46 -6.71
C PRO A 905 22.02 -2.74 -7.92
N VAL A 906 22.20 -1.42 -8.00
CA VAL A 906 21.77 -0.59 -9.13
C VAL A 906 22.93 0.29 -9.56
N ASP A 907 23.31 0.25 -10.83
CA ASP A 907 24.33 1.15 -11.40
C ASP A 907 23.78 2.59 -11.44
N THR A 908 24.47 3.52 -10.81
CA THR A 908 24.00 4.91 -10.65
C THR A 908 24.06 5.75 -11.92
N VAL A 909 24.79 5.31 -12.93
CA VAL A 909 24.95 6.01 -14.22
C VAL A 909 23.88 5.57 -15.20
N THR A 910 23.77 4.26 -15.38
CA THR A 910 22.80 3.66 -16.30
C THR A 910 21.43 3.46 -15.66
N GLY A 911 21.39 3.36 -14.33
CA GLY A 911 20.21 2.97 -13.57
C GLY A 911 19.89 1.48 -13.66
N ALA A 912 20.71 0.67 -14.32
CA ALA A 912 20.46 -0.76 -14.52
C ALA A 912 20.54 -1.54 -13.20
N PRO A 913 19.51 -2.34 -12.83
CA PRO A 913 19.61 -3.24 -11.71
C PRO A 913 20.51 -4.44 -12.06
N GLY A 914 21.39 -4.81 -11.14
CA GLY A 914 22.22 -6.00 -11.24
C GLY A 914 21.56 -7.25 -10.67
N THR A 915 22.36 -8.31 -10.50
CA THR A 915 21.90 -9.58 -9.94
C THR A 915 21.51 -9.43 -8.47
N ARG A 916 20.37 -9.95 -8.10
CA ARG A 916 19.86 -9.92 -6.72
C ARG A 916 20.55 -10.95 -5.86
N THR A 917 20.82 -10.59 -4.61
CA THR A 917 21.37 -11.47 -3.58
C THR A 917 20.32 -11.79 -2.53
N THR A 918 20.03 -13.05 -2.28
CA THR A 918 19.12 -13.45 -1.20
C THR A 918 19.81 -13.29 0.15
N VAL A 919 19.22 -12.51 1.06
CA VAL A 919 19.80 -12.19 2.38
C VAL A 919 18.90 -12.63 3.55
N GLY A 920 17.63 -12.94 3.33
CA GLY A 920 16.68 -13.33 4.36
C GLY A 920 15.49 -12.40 4.43
N ARG A 921 14.45 -12.82 5.16
CA ARG A 921 13.17 -12.09 5.23
C ARG A 921 13.30 -10.75 5.92
N SER A 922 12.50 -9.79 5.46
CA SER A 922 12.44 -8.44 6.00
C SER A 922 13.82 -7.77 5.99
N ALA A 923 14.45 -7.75 4.80
CA ALA A 923 15.69 -7.02 4.56
C ALA A 923 15.39 -5.52 4.66
N PHE A 924 15.83 -4.86 5.74
CA PHE A 924 15.33 -3.53 6.08
C PHE A 924 16.31 -2.42 5.68
N ASP A 925 17.51 -2.43 6.20
CA ASP A 925 18.52 -1.41 5.95
C ASP A 925 19.82 -2.01 5.43
N VAL A 926 20.67 -1.20 4.78
CA VAL A 926 21.96 -1.63 4.22
C VAL A 926 23.04 -0.59 4.47
N GLY A 927 24.10 -1.00 5.18
CA GLY A 927 25.34 -0.23 5.35
C GLY A 927 26.48 -0.86 4.59
N LEU A 928 27.38 -0.06 3.99
CA LEU A 928 28.61 -0.55 3.39
C LEU A 928 29.80 -0.26 4.33
N ASP A 929 30.77 -1.17 4.33
CA ASP A 929 32.05 -0.89 4.96
C ASP A 929 32.78 0.27 4.25
N TRP A 930 33.84 0.76 4.87
CA TRP A 930 34.50 2.00 4.45
C TRP A 930 35.10 1.95 3.03
N ASP A 931 35.45 0.75 2.54
CA ASP A 931 36.00 0.52 1.21
C ASP A 931 34.97 -0.02 0.21
N GLY A 932 33.75 -0.30 0.68
CA GLY A 932 32.67 -0.79 -0.13
C GLY A 932 32.75 -2.27 -0.50
N ALA A 933 33.67 -3.03 0.05
CA ALA A 933 33.88 -4.45 -0.27
C ALA A 933 32.76 -5.34 0.29
N THR A 934 32.14 -4.94 1.42
CA THR A 934 31.05 -5.70 2.05
C THR A 934 29.85 -4.79 2.32
N ALA A 935 28.67 -5.23 1.90
CA ALA A 935 27.39 -4.66 2.32
C ALA A 935 26.80 -5.47 3.47
N TYR A 936 26.33 -4.82 4.51
CA TYR A 936 25.72 -5.43 5.67
C TYR A 936 24.22 -5.11 5.69
N VAL A 937 23.38 -6.15 5.71
CA VAL A 937 21.92 -6.01 5.59
C VAL A 937 21.24 -6.46 6.88
N THR A 938 20.43 -5.61 7.49
CA THR A 938 19.59 -6.01 8.62
C THR A 938 18.42 -6.86 8.13
N THR A 939 18.18 -7.99 8.82
CA THR A 939 17.02 -8.88 8.58
C THR A 939 16.14 -8.90 9.82
N ALA A 940 15.08 -8.09 9.82
CA ALA A 940 14.28 -7.83 11.01
C ALA A 940 13.64 -9.11 11.58
N ASP A 941 12.97 -9.91 10.76
CA ASP A 941 12.37 -11.19 11.19
C ASP A 941 13.42 -12.28 11.55
N GLY A 942 14.63 -12.14 11.01
CA GLY A 942 15.75 -13.07 11.25
C GLY A 942 16.56 -12.75 12.51
N ASN A 943 16.39 -11.57 13.11
CA ASN A 943 17.25 -11.03 14.17
C ASN A 943 18.73 -11.16 13.80
N GLY A 944 19.09 -10.73 12.59
CA GLY A 944 20.40 -10.92 12.02
C GLY A 944 20.92 -9.74 11.19
N LEU A 945 22.25 -9.68 11.06
CA LEU A 945 22.97 -8.82 10.15
C LEU A 945 23.71 -9.69 9.14
N VAL A 946 23.35 -9.60 7.86
CA VAL A 946 23.88 -10.47 6.80
C VAL A 946 24.95 -9.72 6.02
N PRO A 947 26.24 -10.18 6.04
CA PRO A 947 27.28 -9.63 5.18
C PRO A 947 27.12 -10.14 3.74
N VAL A 948 27.28 -9.25 2.77
CA VAL A 948 27.25 -9.56 1.32
C VAL A 948 28.54 -9.04 0.70
N ASP A 949 29.33 -9.91 0.13
CA ASP A 949 30.48 -9.55 -0.70
C ASP A 949 29.98 -8.81 -1.94
N THR A 950 30.37 -7.56 -2.10
CA THR A 950 29.81 -6.68 -3.16
C THR A 950 30.31 -7.04 -4.55
N ALA A 951 31.50 -7.63 -4.68
CA ALA A 951 32.09 -8.00 -5.96
C ALA A 951 31.45 -9.28 -6.53
N SER A 952 31.20 -10.28 -5.68
CA SER A 952 30.60 -11.55 -6.11
C SER A 952 29.09 -11.61 -5.95
N GLY A 953 28.50 -10.70 -5.17
CA GLY A 953 27.08 -10.77 -4.78
C GLY A 953 26.76 -11.95 -3.87
N THR A 954 27.72 -12.49 -3.12
CA THR A 954 27.54 -13.68 -2.28
C THR A 954 27.23 -13.27 -0.85
N ALA A 955 26.09 -13.78 -0.30
CA ALA A 955 25.74 -13.58 1.10
C ALA A 955 26.51 -14.54 2.02
N GLY A 956 27.05 -14.02 3.12
CA GLY A 956 27.69 -14.77 4.18
C GLY A 956 26.70 -15.26 5.25
N ALA A 957 27.23 -15.89 6.29
CA ALA A 957 26.42 -16.35 7.44
C ALA A 957 25.91 -15.11 8.24
N PRO A 958 24.63 -15.11 8.68
CA PRO A 958 24.09 -14.04 9.49
C PRO A 958 24.81 -13.88 10.83
N LEU A 959 25.19 -12.65 11.17
CA LEU A 959 25.68 -12.26 12.49
C LEU A 959 24.49 -11.99 13.42
N ARG A 960 24.58 -12.39 14.68
CA ARG A 960 23.45 -12.26 15.64
C ARG A 960 23.27 -10.82 16.10
N THR A 961 22.02 -10.35 16.10
CA THR A 961 21.60 -9.06 16.64
C THR A 961 20.61 -9.26 17.79
N GLY A 962 20.18 -8.19 18.43
CA GLY A 962 18.98 -8.18 19.27
C GLY A 962 17.69 -8.30 18.44
N ALA A 963 16.53 -8.14 19.10
CA ALA A 963 15.24 -8.39 18.49
C ALA A 963 14.81 -7.29 17.52
N TYR A 964 14.49 -7.69 16.28
CA TYR A 964 13.94 -6.86 15.21
C TYR A 964 14.86 -5.67 14.83
N PRO A 965 16.09 -5.93 14.27
CA PRO A 965 17.01 -4.89 13.85
C PRO A 965 16.45 -4.12 12.64
N LEU A 966 16.38 -2.78 12.74
CA LEU A 966 15.90 -1.91 11.68
C LEU A 966 17.02 -1.19 10.93
N ALA A 967 17.99 -0.60 11.65
CA ALA A 967 19.06 0.18 11.05
C ALA A 967 20.43 -0.43 11.33
N VAL A 968 21.40 -0.11 10.47
CA VAL A 968 22.82 -0.48 10.67
C VAL A 968 23.74 0.70 10.40
N ALA A 969 24.68 0.94 11.31
CA ALA A 969 25.82 1.85 11.10
C ALA A 969 27.14 1.11 11.30
N LEU A 970 28.12 1.40 10.44
CA LEU A 970 29.44 0.80 10.48
C LEU A 970 30.49 1.81 10.98
N THR A 971 31.42 1.36 11.81
CA THR A 971 32.51 2.25 12.24
C THR A 971 33.45 2.49 11.07
N PRO A 972 33.76 3.74 10.69
CA PRO A 972 34.59 4.05 9.54
C PRO A 972 36.06 3.69 9.74
N VAL A 973 36.46 3.49 10.98
CA VAL A 973 37.81 3.06 11.40
C VAL A 973 37.70 1.98 12.47
N PRO A 974 38.73 1.13 12.66
CA PRO A 974 38.76 0.19 13.76
C PRO A 974 38.67 0.92 15.13
N VAL A 975 37.91 0.33 16.06
CA VAL A 975 37.71 0.88 17.43
C VAL A 975 38.45 -0.01 18.41
N PRO A 976 39.28 0.58 19.31
CA PRO A 976 40.10 -0.17 20.27
C PRO A 976 39.32 -1.08 21.21
#